data_d9326a1d8eaad6f62305666f3c0e4479
#
_entry.id   d9326a1d8eaad6f62305666f3c0e4479
#
_cell.length_a   1.000
_cell.length_b   1.000
_cell.length_c   1.000
_cell.angle_alpha   90.00
_cell.angle_beta   90.00
_cell.angle_gamma   90.00
#
_symmetry.space_group_name_H-M   'P 1'
#
loop_
_entity.id
_entity.type
_entity.pdbx_description
1 polymer ?
#
loop_
_entity_poly.entity_id
_entity_poly.type
_entity_poly.pdbx_seq_one_letter_code
_entity_poly.pdbx_strand_id
1 'polypeptide(L)'
;MDGNFSDRLQDVIRLSREEALRLGHDYIGTEHLLLGIIREGQGVAVRILRNLDCDLMKLKKAIEDTVRTSGGTLTIGNIPLTKQAEKVLKITQIESKIYKADVIGTEHLLLSLLRDEDNIATQILHQFNVTYDAARAELNAMLSSKSSKDAGSAIPPPDKKIERTKTPVLDNFGRDLTKLAIEDKLDPVVGREKEIERVAQVLSRRKKNNPVLIGEPGVGKTAIAEGLALRIVQKKVPRTLQDKRVVTLDLAGLVAGTKYRGQFEERMKALMNELEKAKDVILFIDELHTIVGAGGASGSLDASNMFKPALARGDFQCIGATTLDEYRKYIETDGALDRRFQKVMVEPPSYDETIQILNNIKFKYEEHHHVRYTKDAIDSAVKLSNRYITDRHLPDKAIDVIDEAGSRVHMGNFEVSQEVLDLEGDIEKVRQEKAAVVKRQDYEEAARLRDKERNLQSDLEIAKREWDAKTKDIVHDVSEEDIATVVAMMTGIPVTRVAQTESEKLLKMGDALKDYIVGQDEAVSKLTKAIRRTRAGLKNPTRPIGSFIFLGPTGVGKTELCKVLARYLFDSDNALVRIDMSEYMEKFSLSRLVGAPPGYVGYEEGGQLTEKVRRRPYSVVLFDEIEKAHPDIFGILLQVLDDGVLTDSLGRKVDFKNAIIIMTTNVGTRDIKNIGSFGFGGEKADDKYSSLKNTVEEAMRKLFNPEFLNRVDETIVFRNLEKEDILKIIDIDLKEIYKNIHENKMVLSLDISAKNFLAEKGFDAKYGARPLRRAIQKYVEDPLAEEILRGTFKDGCKILAKHFENLEELTFLEGELDVNSGQEEKEKTDTSEVQ
;
A
#
# COMPACT_ATOMS: atom_id res chain seq x y z
N MET A 1 -25.82 -12.17 -40.61
CA MET A 1 -24.55 -12.70 -40.15
C MET A 1 -23.54 -12.64 -41.27
N ASP A 2 -22.95 -11.45 -41.46
CA ASP A 2 -22.02 -11.21 -42.58
C ASP A 2 -20.58 -11.23 -42.07
N GLY A 3 -20.14 -12.40 -41.68
CA GLY A 3 -18.75 -12.68 -41.44
C GLY A 3 -18.14 -13.45 -42.60
N ASN A 4 -16.90 -13.13 -42.98
CA ASN A 4 -16.20 -13.77 -44.09
C ASN A 4 -15.80 -15.21 -43.67
N PHE A 5 -16.80 -16.12 -43.60
CA PHE A 5 -16.58 -17.52 -43.20
C PHE A 5 -15.96 -18.28 -44.37
N SER A 6 -14.96 -19.10 -44.08
CA SER A 6 -14.39 -20.01 -45.04
C SER A 6 -15.43 -21.05 -45.52
N ASP A 7 -15.31 -21.55 -46.72
CA ASP A 7 -16.21 -22.59 -47.27
C ASP A 7 -16.28 -23.79 -46.31
N ARG A 8 -15.17 -24.17 -45.71
CA ARG A 8 -15.10 -25.26 -44.72
C ARG A 8 -15.87 -24.97 -43.46
N LEU A 9 -15.84 -23.74 -42.95
CA LEU A 9 -16.61 -23.36 -41.78
C LEU A 9 -18.10 -23.35 -42.05
N GLN A 10 -18.48 -22.94 -43.23
CA GLN A 10 -19.89 -23.03 -43.73
C GLN A 10 -20.34 -24.49 -43.79
N ASP A 11 -19.49 -25.38 -44.33
CA ASP A 11 -19.73 -26.83 -44.30
C ASP A 11 -19.87 -27.38 -42.89
N VAL A 12 -19.02 -26.98 -41.95
CA VAL A 12 -19.14 -27.36 -40.54
C VAL A 12 -20.51 -26.96 -40.00
N ILE A 13 -20.97 -25.72 -40.23
CA ILE A 13 -22.29 -25.27 -39.75
C ILE A 13 -23.42 -26.08 -40.37
N ARG A 14 -23.33 -26.39 -41.66
CA ARG A 14 -24.27 -27.27 -42.36
C ARG A 14 -24.28 -28.68 -41.77
N LEU A 15 -23.12 -29.29 -41.61
CA LEU A 15 -22.95 -30.63 -41.02
C LEU A 15 -23.42 -30.70 -39.57
N SER A 16 -23.22 -29.60 -38.79
CA SER A 16 -23.75 -29.52 -37.43
C SER A 16 -25.28 -29.59 -37.40
N ARG A 17 -25.94 -29.00 -38.35
CA ARG A 17 -27.41 -29.09 -38.50
C ARG A 17 -27.84 -30.51 -38.87
N GLU A 18 -27.11 -31.18 -39.75
CA GLU A 18 -27.40 -32.56 -40.12
C GLU A 18 -27.19 -33.51 -38.94
N GLU A 19 -26.16 -33.31 -38.10
CA GLU A 19 -25.92 -34.09 -36.90
C GLU A 19 -26.97 -33.84 -35.81
N ALA A 20 -27.46 -32.59 -35.65
CA ALA A 20 -28.56 -32.27 -34.74
C ALA A 20 -29.84 -33.06 -35.16
N LEU A 21 -30.18 -33.04 -36.47
CA LEU A 21 -31.29 -33.81 -37.01
C LEU A 21 -31.10 -35.32 -36.80
N ARG A 22 -29.88 -35.85 -37.05
CA ARG A 22 -29.56 -37.26 -36.89
C ARG A 22 -29.76 -37.71 -35.45
N LEU A 23 -29.45 -36.85 -34.49
CA LEU A 23 -29.60 -37.12 -33.04
C LEU A 23 -31.02 -36.85 -32.51
N GLY A 24 -31.91 -36.31 -33.35
CA GLY A 24 -33.29 -36.04 -33.00
C GLY A 24 -33.52 -34.75 -32.22
N HIS A 25 -32.64 -33.81 -32.35
CA HIS A 25 -32.72 -32.52 -31.65
C HIS A 25 -33.38 -31.44 -32.53
N ASP A 26 -34.13 -30.56 -31.91
CA ASP A 26 -34.79 -29.40 -32.49
C ASP A 26 -33.98 -28.08 -32.36
N TYR A 27 -32.71 -28.18 -31.90
CA TYR A 27 -31.78 -27.06 -31.74
C TYR A 27 -30.37 -27.48 -32.18
N ILE A 28 -29.54 -26.49 -32.52
CA ILE A 28 -28.11 -26.65 -32.76
C ILE A 28 -27.32 -26.10 -31.55
N GLY A 29 -26.73 -26.98 -30.77
CA GLY A 29 -25.89 -26.63 -29.61
C GLY A 29 -24.39 -26.69 -29.93
N THR A 30 -23.54 -26.40 -28.96
CA THR A 30 -22.07 -26.42 -29.07
C THR A 30 -21.54 -27.84 -29.38
N GLU A 31 -22.17 -28.86 -28.86
CA GLU A 31 -21.91 -30.28 -29.12
C GLU A 31 -22.10 -30.62 -30.59
N HIS A 32 -23.12 -30.06 -31.25
CA HIS A 32 -23.37 -30.27 -32.67
C HIS A 32 -22.31 -29.56 -33.54
N LEU A 33 -21.86 -28.36 -33.11
CA LEU A 33 -20.77 -27.67 -33.77
C LEU A 33 -19.46 -28.49 -33.72
N LEU A 34 -19.18 -29.12 -32.58
CA LEU A 34 -18.02 -30.01 -32.45
C LEU A 34 -18.13 -31.26 -33.28
N LEU A 35 -19.34 -31.88 -33.36
CA LEU A 35 -19.61 -33.00 -34.26
C LEU A 35 -19.45 -32.60 -35.74
N GLY A 36 -19.88 -31.38 -36.10
CA GLY A 36 -19.68 -30.83 -37.44
C GLY A 36 -18.21 -30.71 -37.81
N ILE A 37 -17.36 -30.25 -36.88
CA ILE A 37 -15.90 -30.17 -37.07
C ILE A 37 -15.33 -31.58 -37.29
N ILE A 38 -15.73 -32.56 -36.48
CA ILE A 38 -15.24 -33.94 -36.61
C ILE A 38 -15.67 -34.55 -37.93
N ARG A 39 -16.88 -34.27 -38.40
CA ARG A 39 -17.46 -34.84 -39.64
C ARG A 39 -16.85 -34.20 -40.88
N GLU A 40 -16.51 -32.92 -40.86
CA GLU A 40 -15.80 -32.25 -41.96
C GLU A 40 -14.43 -32.93 -42.19
N GLY A 41 -13.71 -33.27 -41.12
CA GLY A 41 -12.60 -34.22 -41.18
C GLY A 41 -11.28 -33.74 -41.73
N GLN A 42 -11.23 -32.59 -42.43
CA GLN A 42 -10.05 -32.08 -43.16
C GLN A 42 -9.58 -30.68 -42.71
N GLY A 43 -10.37 -29.94 -41.95
CA GLY A 43 -10.08 -28.61 -41.46
C GLY A 43 -8.85 -28.53 -40.55
N VAL A 44 -8.39 -27.29 -40.33
CA VAL A 44 -7.26 -27.02 -39.43
C VAL A 44 -7.60 -27.44 -37.99
N ALA A 45 -8.85 -27.27 -37.57
CA ALA A 45 -9.34 -27.75 -36.26
C ALA A 45 -9.09 -29.26 -36.06
N VAL A 46 -9.41 -30.08 -37.06
CA VAL A 46 -9.20 -31.53 -36.99
C VAL A 46 -7.72 -31.90 -36.93
N ARG A 47 -6.85 -31.15 -37.61
CA ARG A 47 -5.39 -31.35 -37.52
C ARG A 47 -4.87 -31.03 -36.14
N ILE A 48 -5.36 -29.91 -35.52
CA ILE A 48 -5.03 -29.56 -34.16
C ILE A 48 -5.44 -30.69 -33.20
N LEU A 49 -6.66 -31.20 -33.32
CA LEU A 49 -7.12 -32.30 -32.47
C LEU A 49 -6.26 -33.56 -32.63
N ARG A 50 -5.88 -33.91 -33.87
CA ARG A 50 -4.98 -35.07 -34.11
C ARG A 50 -3.57 -34.87 -33.57
N ASN A 51 -3.03 -33.66 -33.69
CA ASN A 51 -1.69 -33.36 -33.18
C ASN A 51 -1.64 -33.35 -31.65
N LEU A 52 -2.77 -33.14 -31.00
CA LEU A 52 -2.95 -33.26 -29.54
C LEU A 52 -3.31 -34.68 -29.11
N ASP A 53 -3.04 -35.70 -29.96
CA ASP A 53 -3.32 -37.11 -29.71
C ASP A 53 -4.79 -37.45 -29.38
N CYS A 54 -5.73 -36.58 -29.80
CA CYS A 54 -7.14 -36.80 -29.58
C CYS A 54 -7.71 -37.76 -30.60
N ASP A 55 -8.22 -38.94 -30.15
CA ASP A 55 -8.89 -39.92 -30.98
C ASP A 55 -10.29 -39.42 -31.34
N LEU A 56 -10.45 -38.99 -32.61
CA LEU A 56 -11.69 -38.40 -33.11
C LEU A 56 -12.88 -39.37 -33.04
N MET A 57 -12.65 -40.67 -33.15
CA MET A 57 -13.73 -41.69 -33.08
C MET A 57 -14.24 -41.84 -31.65
N LYS A 58 -13.31 -41.82 -30.67
CA LYS A 58 -13.67 -41.86 -29.25
C LYS A 58 -14.35 -40.58 -28.84
N LEU A 59 -13.82 -39.41 -29.30
CA LEU A 59 -14.40 -38.10 -29.05
C LEU A 59 -15.85 -38.05 -29.61
N LYS A 60 -16.06 -38.48 -30.85
CA LYS A 60 -17.41 -38.55 -31.47
C LYS A 60 -18.36 -39.39 -30.61
N LYS A 61 -17.90 -40.56 -30.18
CA LYS A 61 -18.71 -41.46 -29.35
C LYS A 61 -19.05 -40.85 -28.01
N ALA A 62 -18.08 -40.19 -27.36
CA ALA A 62 -18.29 -39.52 -26.08
C ALA A 62 -19.32 -38.38 -26.20
N ILE A 63 -19.29 -37.61 -27.29
CA ILE A 63 -20.31 -36.60 -27.56
C ILE A 63 -21.68 -37.23 -27.74
N GLU A 64 -21.79 -38.24 -28.59
CA GLU A 64 -23.04 -38.96 -28.84
C GLU A 64 -23.62 -39.60 -27.59
N ASP A 65 -22.79 -40.21 -26.72
CA ASP A 65 -23.23 -40.81 -25.47
C ASP A 65 -23.68 -39.77 -24.43
N THR A 66 -23.09 -38.57 -24.43
CA THR A 66 -23.46 -37.49 -23.50
C THR A 66 -24.78 -36.82 -23.92
N VAL A 67 -25.07 -36.77 -25.22
CA VAL A 67 -26.15 -35.97 -25.80
C VAL A 67 -27.40 -36.81 -26.12
N ARG A 68 -27.35 -38.14 -26.00
CA ARG A 68 -28.50 -39.02 -26.22
C ARG A 68 -29.60 -38.77 -25.20
N THR A 69 -30.61 -38.04 -25.60
CA THR A 69 -31.89 -37.91 -24.89
C THR A 69 -32.98 -38.67 -25.64
N SER A 70 -33.71 -39.46 -24.88
CA SER A 70 -34.82 -40.31 -25.42
C SER A 70 -35.97 -39.43 -25.88
N GLY A 71 -36.30 -39.49 -27.17
CA GLY A 71 -37.63 -39.15 -27.68
C GLY A 71 -37.91 -37.71 -28.01
N GLY A 72 -37.39 -37.20 -29.12
CA GLY A 72 -37.81 -35.90 -29.70
C GLY A 72 -38.61 -36.16 -31.00
N THR A 73 -39.75 -35.49 -31.15
CA THR A 73 -40.56 -35.44 -32.38
C THR A 73 -39.81 -34.68 -33.50
N LEU A 74 -39.64 -35.28 -34.63
CA LEU A 74 -39.02 -34.68 -35.83
C LEU A 74 -39.77 -33.42 -36.28
N THR A 75 -39.19 -32.27 -36.03
CA THR A 75 -39.66 -30.99 -36.61
C THR A 75 -38.99 -30.76 -37.97
N ILE A 76 -39.78 -30.75 -39.04
CA ILE A 76 -39.35 -30.39 -40.37
C ILE A 76 -39.35 -28.85 -40.49
N GLY A 77 -38.17 -28.24 -40.32
CA GLY A 77 -38.05 -26.77 -40.41
C GLY A 77 -36.64 -26.23 -40.16
N ASN A 78 -36.51 -24.92 -40.10
CA ASN A 78 -35.22 -24.26 -39.79
C ASN A 78 -34.90 -24.41 -38.29
N ILE A 79 -33.89 -25.22 -37.93
CA ILE A 79 -33.53 -25.48 -36.56
C ILE A 79 -32.74 -24.29 -35.99
N PRO A 80 -33.16 -23.68 -34.85
CA PRO A 80 -32.49 -22.53 -34.27
C PRO A 80 -31.19 -22.93 -33.57
N LEU A 81 -30.24 -22.00 -33.47
CA LEU A 81 -29.06 -22.12 -32.66
C LEU A 81 -29.41 -21.87 -31.18
N THR A 82 -28.76 -22.58 -30.28
CA THR A 82 -28.83 -22.25 -28.84
C THR A 82 -28.12 -20.94 -28.56
N LYS A 83 -28.49 -20.25 -27.48
CA LYS A 83 -27.80 -19.01 -27.04
C LYS A 83 -26.30 -19.21 -26.85
N GLN A 84 -25.88 -20.41 -26.39
CA GLN A 84 -24.47 -20.75 -26.24
C GLN A 84 -23.77 -20.93 -27.59
N ALA A 85 -24.41 -21.61 -28.56
CA ALA A 85 -23.87 -21.76 -29.92
C ALA A 85 -23.78 -20.41 -30.65
N GLU A 86 -24.76 -19.52 -30.48
CA GLU A 86 -24.69 -18.13 -31.00
C GLU A 86 -23.53 -17.33 -30.35
N LYS A 87 -23.34 -17.47 -29.04
CA LYS A 87 -22.21 -16.84 -28.32
C LYS A 87 -20.86 -17.33 -28.83
N VAL A 88 -20.70 -18.61 -29.04
CA VAL A 88 -19.49 -19.23 -29.63
C VAL A 88 -19.22 -18.70 -31.03
N LEU A 89 -20.21 -18.57 -31.88
CA LEU A 89 -20.04 -18.03 -33.23
C LEU A 89 -19.67 -16.52 -33.23
N LYS A 90 -20.14 -15.75 -32.25
CA LYS A 90 -19.70 -14.36 -32.06
C LYS A 90 -18.23 -14.30 -31.56
N ILE A 91 -17.84 -15.17 -30.63
CA ILE A 91 -16.46 -15.28 -30.16
C ILE A 91 -15.53 -15.70 -31.29
N THR A 92 -15.98 -16.55 -32.22
CA THR A 92 -15.21 -16.98 -33.42
C THR A 92 -14.77 -15.78 -34.27
N GLN A 93 -15.61 -14.76 -34.40
CA GLN A 93 -15.24 -13.51 -35.09
C GLN A 93 -14.18 -12.70 -34.33
N ILE A 94 -14.20 -12.76 -32.99
CA ILE A 94 -13.18 -12.12 -32.14
C ILE A 94 -11.84 -12.86 -32.25
N GLU A 95 -11.87 -14.20 -32.18
CA GLU A 95 -10.68 -15.02 -32.32
C GLU A 95 -9.99 -14.81 -33.69
N SER A 96 -10.76 -14.72 -34.80
CA SER A 96 -10.16 -14.44 -36.11
C SER A 96 -9.43 -13.10 -36.16
N LYS A 97 -9.94 -12.06 -35.47
CA LYS A 97 -9.30 -10.74 -35.38
C LYS A 97 -7.99 -10.78 -34.55
N ILE A 98 -7.95 -11.58 -33.48
CA ILE A 98 -6.73 -11.77 -32.66
C ILE A 98 -5.60 -12.34 -33.53
N TYR A 99 -5.94 -13.25 -34.46
CA TYR A 99 -4.96 -13.84 -35.39
C TYR A 99 -4.78 -13.04 -36.68
N LYS A 100 -5.41 -11.86 -36.80
CA LYS A 100 -5.40 -11.00 -38.02
C LYS A 100 -5.72 -11.80 -39.30
N ALA A 101 -6.65 -12.73 -39.20
CA ALA A 101 -7.04 -13.58 -40.30
C ALA A 101 -8.18 -12.92 -41.10
N ASP A 102 -8.02 -12.78 -42.42
CA ASP A 102 -9.02 -12.20 -43.31
C ASP A 102 -10.24 -13.10 -43.50
N VAL A 103 -10.10 -14.39 -43.25
CA VAL A 103 -11.15 -15.42 -43.41
C VAL A 103 -11.28 -16.21 -42.09
N ILE A 104 -12.49 -16.40 -41.66
CA ILE A 104 -12.79 -17.11 -40.41
C ILE A 104 -12.78 -18.63 -40.70
N GLY A 105 -11.80 -19.36 -40.18
CA GLY A 105 -11.60 -20.79 -40.39
C GLY A 105 -12.14 -21.67 -39.25
N THR A 106 -12.05 -22.99 -39.43
CA THR A 106 -12.49 -24.02 -38.46
C THR A 106 -11.67 -23.99 -37.18
N GLU A 107 -10.40 -23.54 -37.25
CA GLU A 107 -9.51 -23.34 -36.11
C GLU A 107 -10.03 -22.27 -35.13
N HIS A 108 -10.56 -21.18 -35.68
CA HIS A 108 -11.14 -20.11 -34.86
C HIS A 108 -12.39 -20.60 -34.12
N LEU A 109 -13.19 -21.46 -34.77
CA LEU A 109 -14.37 -22.09 -34.14
C LEU A 109 -13.95 -23.03 -33.02
N LEU A 110 -12.90 -23.85 -33.20
CA LEU A 110 -12.41 -24.76 -32.18
C LEU A 110 -11.89 -23.97 -30.97
N LEU A 111 -11.09 -22.91 -31.18
CA LEU A 111 -10.62 -22.06 -30.10
C LEU A 111 -11.76 -21.36 -29.35
N SER A 112 -12.81 -20.93 -30.08
CA SER A 112 -13.97 -20.30 -29.50
C SER A 112 -14.80 -21.26 -28.64
N LEU A 113 -14.92 -22.51 -29.07
CA LEU A 113 -15.51 -23.56 -28.26
C LEU A 113 -14.74 -23.75 -26.94
N LEU A 114 -13.42 -23.86 -26.99
CA LEU A 114 -12.55 -24.10 -25.85
C LEU A 114 -12.46 -22.89 -24.90
N ARG A 115 -12.75 -21.69 -25.37
CA ARG A 115 -12.70 -20.45 -24.54
C ARG A 115 -13.86 -20.30 -23.57
N ASP A 116 -15.01 -20.90 -23.88
CA ASP A 116 -16.19 -20.89 -23.02
C ASP A 116 -16.23 -22.19 -22.20
N GLU A 117 -15.83 -22.12 -20.94
CA GLU A 117 -15.74 -23.31 -20.05
C GLU A 117 -17.10 -23.89 -19.69
N ASP A 118 -18.18 -23.13 -19.82
CA ASP A 118 -19.53 -23.53 -19.43
C ASP A 118 -20.28 -24.36 -20.48
N ASN A 119 -19.69 -24.65 -21.64
CA ASN A 119 -20.36 -25.41 -22.69
C ASN A 119 -20.00 -26.91 -22.70
N ILE A 120 -20.94 -27.73 -23.18
CA ILE A 120 -20.81 -29.18 -23.21
C ILE A 120 -19.61 -29.64 -24.06
N ALA A 121 -19.36 -28.98 -25.18
CA ALA A 121 -18.27 -29.33 -26.09
C ALA A 121 -16.89 -29.17 -25.38
N THR A 122 -16.70 -28.09 -24.62
CA THR A 122 -15.47 -27.88 -23.86
C THR A 122 -15.26 -28.88 -22.75
N GLN A 123 -16.33 -29.25 -22.01
CA GLN A 123 -16.27 -30.24 -20.97
C GLN A 123 -15.85 -31.60 -21.51
N ILE A 124 -16.34 -31.97 -22.69
CA ILE A 124 -15.93 -33.21 -23.35
C ILE A 124 -14.50 -33.12 -23.88
N LEU A 125 -14.11 -32.01 -24.52
CA LEU A 125 -12.73 -31.81 -24.99
C LEU A 125 -11.71 -31.89 -23.86
N HIS A 126 -12.02 -31.36 -22.68
CA HIS A 126 -11.16 -31.45 -21.48
C HIS A 126 -10.97 -32.90 -21.01
N GLN A 127 -11.97 -33.75 -21.15
CA GLN A 127 -11.79 -35.19 -20.84
C GLN A 127 -10.75 -35.88 -21.76
N PHE A 128 -10.52 -35.32 -22.94
CA PHE A 128 -9.50 -35.77 -23.89
C PHE A 128 -8.20 -34.94 -23.79
N ASN A 129 -8.00 -34.21 -22.70
CA ASN A 129 -6.86 -33.32 -22.46
C ASN A 129 -6.65 -32.21 -23.50
N VAL A 130 -7.70 -31.84 -24.26
CA VAL A 130 -7.66 -30.72 -25.20
C VAL A 130 -8.08 -29.46 -24.46
N THR A 131 -7.13 -28.57 -24.20
CA THR A 131 -7.35 -27.25 -23.56
C THR A 131 -7.18 -26.12 -24.55
N TYR A 132 -7.71 -24.94 -24.20
CA TYR A 132 -7.57 -23.75 -25.03
C TYR A 132 -6.10 -23.41 -25.31
N ASP A 133 -5.24 -23.45 -24.29
CA ASP A 133 -3.83 -23.12 -24.42
C ASP A 133 -3.07 -24.13 -25.28
N ALA A 134 -3.37 -25.42 -25.15
CA ALA A 134 -2.78 -26.49 -25.98
C ALA A 134 -3.18 -26.33 -27.45
N ALA A 135 -4.47 -26.09 -27.73
CA ALA A 135 -4.97 -25.85 -29.09
C ALA A 135 -4.40 -24.56 -29.70
N ARG A 136 -4.24 -23.54 -28.90
CA ARG A 136 -3.63 -22.25 -29.29
C ARG A 136 -2.15 -22.40 -29.62
N ALA A 137 -1.39 -23.12 -28.79
CA ALA A 137 0.04 -23.40 -29.04
C ALA A 137 0.23 -24.17 -30.35
N GLU A 138 -0.60 -25.18 -30.62
CA GLU A 138 -0.53 -25.96 -31.82
C GLU A 138 -0.89 -25.15 -33.07
N LEU A 139 -1.93 -24.29 -32.99
CA LEU A 139 -2.27 -23.37 -34.09
C LEU A 139 -1.09 -22.43 -34.41
N ASN A 140 -0.45 -21.83 -33.39
CA ASN A 140 0.71 -20.97 -33.56
C ASN A 140 1.90 -21.71 -34.21
N ALA A 141 2.14 -22.96 -33.82
CA ALA A 141 3.15 -23.81 -34.43
C ALA A 141 2.86 -24.07 -35.92
N MET A 142 1.59 -24.29 -36.27
CA MET A 142 1.17 -24.52 -37.68
C MET A 142 1.28 -23.25 -38.53
N LEU A 143 0.98 -22.07 -37.95
CA LEU A 143 1.09 -20.78 -38.67
C LEU A 143 2.57 -20.39 -38.89
N SER A 144 3.44 -20.63 -37.93
CA SER A 144 4.88 -20.39 -38.09
C SER A 144 5.52 -21.30 -39.13
N SER A 145 5.01 -22.52 -39.30
CA SER A 145 5.48 -23.46 -40.37
C SER A 145 5.00 -23.13 -41.77
N LYS A 146 3.93 -22.32 -41.93
CA LYS A 146 3.41 -21.86 -43.25
C LYS A 146 4.16 -20.64 -43.78
N SER A 147 4.66 -19.78 -42.88
CA SER A 147 5.39 -18.55 -43.27
C SER A 147 6.73 -18.83 -43.94
N SER A 148 7.20 -20.06 -43.88
CA SER A 148 8.49 -20.50 -44.49
C SER A 148 8.37 -21.14 -45.88
N LYS A 149 7.18 -21.18 -46.51
CA LYS A 149 6.98 -21.83 -47.84
C LYS A 149 6.76 -20.92 -49.03
N ASP A 150 6.61 -19.59 -48.83
CA ASP A 150 6.29 -18.65 -49.93
C ASP A 150 7.45 -17.63 -50.25
N ALA A 151 8.67 -17.93 -49.91
CA ALA A 151 9.82 -17.14 -50.40
C ALA A 151 10.76 -18.04 -51.20
N GLY A 152 10.67 -17.94 -52.55
CA GLY A 152 11.54 -18.67 -53.49
C GLY A 152 12.99 -18.28 -53.37
N SER A 153 13.85 -19.30 -53.42
CA SER A 153 15.27 -19.38 -53.82
C SER A 153 16.19 -18.22 -53.44
N ALA A 154 16.82 -18.34 -52.30
CA ALA A 154 18.21 -17.90 -52.07
C ALA A 154 18.83 -18.86 -51.03
N ILE A 155 20.07 -19.21 -51.29
CA ILE A 155 20.93 -20.22 -50.66
C ILE A 155 20.93 -20.03 -49.11
N PRO A 156 20.70 -21.07 -48.30
CA PRO A 156 20.64 -20.93 -46.86
C PRO A 156 22.03 -20.84 -46.22
N PRO A 157 22.21 -19.94 -45.22
CA PRO A 157 23.33 -20.11 -44.28
C PRO A 157 22.98 -21.24 -43.29
N PRO A 158 23.99 -21.90 -42.68
CA PRO A 158 23.79 -23.19 -42.03
C PRO A 158 23.00 -23.11 -40.75
N ASP A 159 22.08 -24.08 -40.65
CA ASP A 159 21.38 -24.62 -39.46
C ASP A 159 21.52 -23.85 -38.14
N LYS A 160 20.51 -23.03 -37.83
CA LYS A 160 20.05 -22.94 -36.42
C LYS A 160 19.09 -24.10 -36.17
N LYS A 161 19.57 -25.21 -35.66
CA LYS A 161 18.80 -26.25 -35.04
C LYS A 161 17.94 -25.58 -33.97
N ILE A 162 16.59 -25.70 -34.06
CA ILE A 162 15.70 -25.51 -32.92
C ILE A 162 16.08 -26.63 -31.96
N GLU A 163 16.97 -26.29 -31.00
CA GLU A 163 17.29 -27.20 -29.90
C GLU A 163 16.01 -27.44 -29.14
N ARG A 164 15.50 -28.68 -29.17
CA ARG A 164 14.54 -29.15 -28.20
C ARG A 164 15.18 -28.92 -26.83
N THR A 165 14.57 -28.04 -26.04
CA THR A 165 15.05 -27.71 -24.70
C THR A 165 15.21 -29.01 -23.92
N LYS A 166 16.36 -29.19 -23.26
CA LYS A 166 16.65 -30.38 -22.45
C LYS A 166 15.80 -30.44 -21.18
N THR A 167 15.07 -29.38 -20.89
CA THR A 167 14.36 -29.13 -19.64
C THR A 167 12.94 -28.57 -19.87
N PRO A 168 12.03 -29.29 -20.56
CA PRO A 168 10.70 -28.78 -20.90
C PRO A 168 9.83 -28.49 -19.66
N VAL A 169 9.92 -29.28 -18.57
CA VAL A 169 9.14 -29.04 -17.35
C VAL A 169 9.66 -27.80 -16.62
N LEU A 170 10.98 -27.66 -16.51
CA LEU A 170 11.58 -26.49 -15.90
C LEU A 170 11.25 -25.21 -16.68
N ASP A 171 11.27 -25.24 -18.00
CA ASP A 171 10.96 -24.09 -18.85
C ASP A 171 9.47 -23.69 -18.77
N ASN A 172 8.57 -24.59 -18.38
CA ASN A 172 7.15 -24.28 -18.13
C ASN A 172 6.89 -23.66 -16.76
N PHE A 173 7.69 -23.97 -15.75
CA PHE A 173 7.54 -23.49 -14.38
C PHE A 173 8.70 -22.60 -13.91
N GLY A 174 9.56 -22.19 -14.82
CA GLY A 174 10.73 -21.37 -14.53
C GLY A 174 10.93 -20.24 -15.53
N ARG A 175 11.55 -19.16 -15.04
CA ARG A 175 11.97 -18.03 -15.85
C ARG A 175 13.48 -18.11 -16.07
N ASP A 176 13.93 -18.32 -17.32
CA ASP A 176 15.35 -18.38 -17.65
C ASP A 176 15.98 -16.98 -17.69
N LEU A 177 16.71 -16.62 -16.61
CA LEU A 177 17.40 -15.35 -16.49
C LEU A 177 18.53 -15.20 -17.52
N THR A 178 19.22 -16.28 -17.86
CA THR A 178 20.29 -16.24 -18.84
C THR A 178 19.77 -15.95 -20.24
N LYS A 179 18.62 -16.51 -20.61
CA LYS A 179 17.94 -16.20 -21.87
C LYS A 179 17.48 -14.74 -21.92
N LEU A 180 16.89 -14.24 -20.83
CA LEU A 180 16.50 -12.84 -20.71
C LEU A 180 17.70 -11.88 -20.78
N ALA A 181 18.86 -12.30 -20.21
CA ALA A 181 20.09 -11.55 -20.33
C ALA A 181 20.61 -11.48 -21.79
N ILE A 182 20.44 -12.55 -22.58
CA ILE A 182 20.78 -12.57 -24.00
C ILE A 182 19.83 -11.67 -24.81
N GLU A 183 18.56 -11.60 -24.42
CA GLU A 183 17.52 -10.77 -25.04
C GLU A 183 17.56 -9.31 -24.57
N ASP A 184 18.53 -8.94 -23.72
CA ASP A 184 18.70 -7.59 -23.13
C ASP A 184 17.45 -7.07 -22.39
N LYS A 185 16.73 -8.02 -21.74
CA LYS A 185 15.50 -7.72 -20.98
C LYS A 185 15.72 -7.58 -19.48
N LEU A 186 16.95 -7.81 -19.00
CA LEU A 186 17.31 -7.64 -17.59
C LEU A 186 17.83 -6.23 -17.32
N ASP A 187 17.62 -5.77 -16.11
CA ASP A 187 18.15 -4.50 -15.64
C ASP A 187 19.65 -4.61 -15.33
N PRO A 188 20.45 -3.57 -15.62
CA PRO A 188 21.85 -3.53 -15.22
C PRO A 188 21.96 -3.49 -13.68
N VAL A 189 22.71 -4.41 -13.11
CA VAL A 189 22.91 -4.53 -11.67
C VAL A 189 24.09 -3.68 -11.22
N VAL A 190 23.85 -2.83 -10.22
CA VAL A 190 24.85 -1.88 -9.69
C VAL A 190 25.09 -2.17 -8.20
N GLY A 191 26.33 -1.99 -7.76
CA GLY A 191 26.71 -2.06 -6.35
C GLY A 191 26.70 -3.45 -5.73
N ARG A 192 26.57 -4.52 -6.54
CA ARG A 192 26.51 -5.92 -6.08
C ARG A 192 27.68 -6.79 -6.57
N GLU A 193 28.76 -6.16 -6.96
CA GLU A 193 29.93 -6.86 -7.51
C GLU A 193 30.50 -7.89 -6.54
N LYS A 194 30.62 -7.53 -5.25
CA LYS A 194 31.19 -8.38 -4.20
C LYS A 194 30.32 -9.59 -3.92
N GLU A 195 29.02 -9.39 -3.83
CA GLU A 195 28.05 -10.45 -3.58
C GLU A 195 27.98 -11.41 -4.77
N ILE A 196 27.92 -10.91 -6.00
CA ILE A 196 27.92 -11.73 -7.22
C ILE A 196 29.23 -12.54 -7.33
N GLU A 197 30.37 -11.94 -7.06
CA GLU A 197 31.65 -12.64 -7.04
C GLU A 197 31.65 -13.73 -5.95
N ARG A 198 31.13 -13.41 -4.76
CA ARG A 198 31.04 -14.38 -3.69
C ARG A 198 30.13 -15.55 -4.03
N VAL A 199 28.97 -15.28 -4.66
CA VAL A 199 28.06 -16.32 -5.18
C VAL A 199 28.78 -17.21 -6.21
N ALA A 200 29.49 -16.61 -7.17
CA ALA A 200 30.26 -17.35 -8.17
C ALA A 200 31.38 -18.22 -7.56
N GLN A 201 32.09 -17.71 -6.54
CA GLN A 201 33.07 -18.47 -5.77
C GLN A 201 32.44 -19.67 -5.07
N VAL A 202 31.27 -19.47 -4.41
CA VAL A 202 30.57 -20.55 -3.70
C VAL A 202 30.11 -21.61 -4.67
N LEU A 203 29.48 -21.24 -5.79
CA LEU A 203 29.03 -22.16 -6.85
C LEU A 203 30.19 -23.00 -7.44
N SER A 204 31.42 -22.45 -7.46
CA SER A 204 32.61 -23.15 -7.98
C SER A 204 33.25 -24.12 -6.98
N ARG A 205 32.74 -24.24 -5.74
CA ARG A 205 33.25 -25.16 -4.71
C ARG A 205 32.88 -26.60 -4.99
N ARG A 206 33.68 -27.53 -4.48
CA ARG A 206 33.36 -28.97 -4.55
C ARG A 206 32.28 -29.40 -3.55
N LYS A 207 32.22 -28.72 -2.38
CA LYS A 207 31.24 -28.99 -1.31
C LYS A 207 30.70 -27.66 -0.81
N LYS A 208 29.49 -27.65 -0.27
CA LYS A 208 28.78 -26.43 0.12
C LYS A 208 28.72 -25.41 -1.02
N ASN A 209 28.35 -25.90 -2.20
CA ASN A 209 28.31 -25.15 -3.45
C ASN A 209 26.95 -24.51 -3.75
N ASN A 210 26.05 -24.44 -2.78
CA ASN A 210 24.77 -23.76 -2.88
C ASN A 210 24.83 -22.49 -2.03
N PRO A 211 24.95 -21.29 -2.61
CA PRO A 211 24.85 -20.05 -1.86
C PRO A 211 23.41 -19.79 -1.42
N VAL A 212 23.23 -19.21 -0.24
CA VAL A 212 21.98 -18.65 0.20
C VAL A 212 22.17 -17.17 0.50
N LEU A 213 21.42 -16.32 -0.21
CA LEU A 213 21.38 -14.87 -0.06
C LEU A 213 20.50 -14.54 1.13
N ILE A 214 21.07 -13.96 2.17
CA ILE A 214 20.38 -13.60 3.40
C ILE A 214 20.38 -12.10 3.54
N GLY A 215 19.21 -11.49 3.59
CA GLY A 215 19.05 -10.06 3.77
C GLY A 215 17.60 -9.68 3.94
N GLU A 216 17.36 -8.45 4.36
CA GLU A 216 16.01 -7.92 4.54
C GLU A 216 15.21 -7.90 3.23
N PRO A 217 13.86 -7.86 3.28
CA PRO A 217 13.04 -7.71 2.09
C PRO A 217 13.39 -6.41 1.34
N GLY A 218 13.36 -6.45 0.00
CA GLY A 218 13.60 -5.26 -0.82
C GLY A 218 15.07 -4.81 -0.97
N VAL A 219 16.06 -5.54 -0.42
CA VAL A 219 17.49 -5.17 -0.57
C VAL A 219 18.10 -5.58 -1.92
N GLY A 220 17.35 -6.23 -2.81
CA GLY A 220 17.82 -6.62 -4.14
C GLY A 220 18.49 -8.00 -4.21
N LYS A 221 18.02 -8.99 -3.42
CA LYS A 221 18.53 -10.37 -3.49
C LYS A 221 18.36 -11.00 -4.87
N THR A 222 17.22 -10.78 -5.52
CA THR A 222 16.91 -11.29 -6.87
C THR A 222 17.83 -10.66 -7.92
N ALA A 223 18.15 -9.36 -7.78
CA ALA A 223 19.08 -8.66 -8.66
C ALA A 223 20.47 -9.29 -8.68
N ILE A 224 20.93 -9.93 -7.59
CA ILE A 224 22.21 -10.65 -7.56
C ILE A 224 22.20 -11.88 -8.50
N ALA A 225 21.07 -12.60 -8.55
CA ALA A 225 20.93 -13.73 -9.47
C ALA A 225 20.85 -13.26 -10.94
N GLU A 226 20.15 -12.15 -11.19
CA GLU A 226 20.11 -11.50 -12.51
C GLU A 226 21.50 -10.99 -12.94
N GLY A 227 22.21 -10.35 -12.01
CA GLY A 227 23.59 -9.91 -12.25
C GLY A 227 24.55 -11.07 -12.52
N LEU A 228 24.38 -12.22 -11.87
CA LEU A 228 25.14 -13.43 -12.19
C LEU A 228 24.82 -13.92 -13.61
N ALA A 229 23.55 -13.95 -14.01
CA ALA A 229 23.14 -14.32 -15.37
C ALA A 229 23.74 -13.39 -16.43
N LEU A 230 23.73 -12.07 -16.19
CA LEU A 230 24.40 -11.08 -17.06
C LEU A 230 25.91 -11.34 -17.17
N ARG A 231 26.58 -11.61 -16.05
CA ARG A 231 28.02 -11.92 -16.06
C ARG A 231 28.35 -13.26 -16.75
N ILE A 232 27.47 -14.25 -16.69
CA ILE A 232 27.60 -15.51 -17.42
C ILE A 232 27.56 -15.23 -18.94
N VAL A 233 26.58 -14.48 -19.42
CA VAL A 233 26.45 -14.10 -20.83
C VAL A 233 27.65 -13.29 -21.30
N GLN A 234 28.14 -12.36 -20.48
CA GLN A 234 29.34 -11.56 -20.74
C GLN A 234 30.66 -12.36 -20.60
N LYS A 235 30.59 -13.64 -20.19
CA LYS A 235 31.77 -14.49 -19.90
C LYS A 235 32.72 -13.92 -18.82
N LYS A 236 32.18 -13.08 -17.92
CA LYS A 236 32.91 -12.49 -16.77
C LYS A 236 32.79 -13.33 -15.50
N VAL A 237 32.77 -14.65 -15.64
CA VAL A 237 32.67 -15.63 -14.56
C VAL A 237 33.75 -16.72 -14.72
N PRO A 238 34.07 -17.47 -13.64
CA PRO A 238 34.98 -18.61 -13.76
C PRO A 238 34.52 -19.59 -14.84
N ARG A 239 35.50 -20.30 -15.48
CA ARG A 239 35.20 -21.24 -16.56
C ARG A 239 34.17 -22.29 -16.25
N THR A 240 34.06 -22.69 -14.98
CA THR A 240 33.09 -23.67 -14.49
C THR A 240 31.64 -23.19 -14.58
N LEU A 241 31.39 -21.88 -14.73
CA LEU A 241 30.08 -21.27 -14.77
C LEU A 241 29.73 -20.67 -16.16
N GLN A 242 30.68 -20.62 -17.11
CA GLN A 242 30.46 -19.93 -18.40
C GLN A 242 29.35 -20.54 -19.27
N ASP A 243 29.11 -21.86 -19.14
CA ASP A 243 28.10 -22.59 -19.90
C ASP A 243 26.85 -22.94 -19.07
N LYS A 244 26.70 -22.26 -17.91
CA LYS A 244 25.55 -22.49 -17.02
C LYS A 244 24.38 -21.57 -17.38
N ARG A 245 23.17 -22.09 -17.15
CA ARG A 245 21.91 -21.36 -17.24
C ARG A 245 21.41 -21.08 -15.82
N VAL A 246 21.01 -19.84 -15.53
CA VAL A 246 20.33 -19.49 -14.27
C VAL A 246 18.84 -19.42 -14.54
N VAL A 247 18.07 -20.26 -13.84
CA VAL A 247 16.63 -20.35 -14.01
C VAL A 247 15.94 -20.10 -12.66
N THR A 248 15.05 -19.11 -12.58
CA THR A 248 14.22 -18.85 -11.41
C THR A 248 13.08 -19.83 -11.39
N LEU A 249 12.83 -20.48 -10.27
CA LEU A 249 11.71 -21.40 -10.07
C LEU A 249 10.48 -20.66 -9.58
N ASP A 250 9.36 -20.79 -10.29
CA ASP A 250 8.04 -20.33 -9.83
C ASP A 250 7.34 -21.45 -9.04
N LEU A 251 7.45 -21.37 -7.71
CA LEU A 251 6.80 -22.33 -6.82
C LEU A 251 5.29 -22.18 -6.80
N ALA A 252 4.78 -20.95 -6.96
CA ALA A 252 3.35 -20.69 -6.99
C ALA A 252 2.71 -21.32 -8.23
N GLY A 253 3.37 -21.22 -9.39
CA GLY A 253 2.96 -21.87 -10.63
C GLY A 253 2.96 -23.40 -10.55
N LEU A 254 3.91 -23.99 -9.81
CA LEU A 254 3.95 -25.44 -9.59
C LEU A 254 2.76 -25.96 -8.77
N VAL A 255 2.29 -25.18 -7.80
CA VAL A 255 1.15 -25.50 -6.94
C VAL A 255 -0.17 -25.17 -7.63
N ALA A 256 -0.20 -24.16 -8.45
CA ALA A 256 -1.41 -23.69 -9.13
C ALA A 256 -2.04 -24.79 -10.00
N GLY A 257 -3.36 -24.96 -9.88
CA GLY A 257 -4.11 -25.97 -10.63
C GLY A 257 -3.98 -27.40 -10.13
N THR A 258 -3.23 -27.68 -9.05
CA THR A 258 -3.19 -29.01 -8.45
C THR A 258 -4.33 -29.17 -7.45
N LYS A 259 -5.32 -30.01 -7.79
CA LYS A 259 -6.44 -30.35 -6.88
C LYS A 259 -6.06 -31.39 -5.82
N TYR A 260 -5.02 -32.16 -6.04
CA TYR A 260 -4.59 -33.24 -5.18
C TYR A 260 -3.08 -33.20 -4.95
N ARG A 261 -2.64 -33.53 -3.75
CA ARG A 261 -1.23 -33.61 -3.34
C ARG A 261 -0.36 -34.42 -4.30
N GLY A 262 -0.86 -35.53 -4.82
CA GLY A 262 -0.14 -36.40 -5.76
C GLY A 262 0.26 -35.71 -7.08
N GLN A 263 -0.54 -34.78 -7.58
CA GLN A 263 -0.23 -34.06 -8.81
C GLN A 263 0.95 -33.09 -8.63
N PHE A 264 1.04 -32.44 -7.48
CA PHE A 264 2.19 -31.62 -7.14
C PHE A 264 3.46 -32.44 -6.98
N GLU A 265 3.36 -33.60 -6.26
CA GLU A 265 4.50 -34.47 -6.07
C GLU A 265 5.01 -35.06 -7.41
N GLU A 266 4.12 -35.33 -8.35
CA GLU A 266 4.47 -35.82 -9.70
C GLU A 266 5.17 -34.73 -10.53
N ARG A 267 4.66 -33.49 -10.54
CA ARG A 267 5.32 -32.34 -11.18
C ARG A 267 6.71 -32.08 -10.59
N MET A 268 6.80 -32.09 -9.26
CA MET A 268 8.05 -31.90 -8.56
C MET A 268 9.07 -32.99 -8.88
N LYS A 269 8.63 -34.27 -8.93
CA LYS A 269 9.48 -35.38 -9.30
C LYS A 269 9.96 -35.30 -10.74
N ALA A 270 9.11 -34.85 -11.66
CA ALA A 270 9.50 -34.63 -13.05
C ALA A 270 10.56 -33.52 -13.15
N LEU A 271 10.36 -32.41 -12.45
CA LEU A 271 11.32 -31.31 -12.34
C LEU A 271 12.67 -31.77 -11.79
N MET A 272 12.66 -32.56 -10.69
CA MET A 272 13.87 -33.07 -10.08
C MET A 272 14.65 -34.00 -11.02
N ASN A 273 13.94 -34.85 -11.76
CA ASN A 273 14.54 -35.75 -12.75
C ASN A 273 15.16 -34.95 -13.94
N GLU A 274 14.60 -33.82 -14.32
CA GLU A 274 15.19 -32.93 -15.32
C GLU A 274 16.46 -32.26 -14.79
N LEU A 275 16.40 -31.72 -13.56
CA LEU A 275 17.54 -31.03 -12.92
C LEU A 275 18.73 -32.00 -12.70
N GLU A 276 18.48 -33.25 -12.35
CA GLU A 276 19.52 -34.26 -12.19
C GLU A 276 20.26 -34.54 -13.52
N LYS A 277 19.53 -34.51 -14.64
CA LYS A 277 20.07 -34.73 -15.98
C LYS A 277 20.74 -33.47 -16.56
N ALA A 278 20.19 -32.29 -16.23
CA ALA A 278 20.63 -30.99 -16.75
C ALA A 278 21.68 -30.37 -15.82
N LYS A 279 22.94 -30.87 -15.90
CA LYS A 279 24.06 -30.37 -15.09
C LYS A 279 24.50 -28.94 -15.42
N ASP A 280 23.95 -28.34 -16.45
CA ASP A 280 24.19 -26.98 -16.93
C ASP A 280 23.25 -25.93 -16.29
N VAL A 281 22.28 -26.35 -15.48
CA VAL A 281 21.31 -25.47 -14.83
C VAL A 281 21.73 -25.13 -13.39
N ILE A 282 21.61 -23.84 -13.05
CA ILE A 282 21.64 -23.31 -11.68
C ILE A 282 20.24 -22.83 -11.36
N LEU A 283 19.61 -23.41 -10.36
CA LEU A 283 18.26 -23.06 -9.96
C LEU A 283 18.30 -21.86 -8.99
N PHE A 284 17.61 -20.77 -9.30
CA PHE A 284 17.38 -19.70 -8.34
C PHE A 284 16.01 -19.90 -7.67
N ILE A 285 16.00 -19.91 -6.35
CA ILE A 285 14.82 -20.12 -5.53
C ILE A 285 14.65 -18.91 -4.63
N ASP A 286 13.71 -18.07 -4.99
CA ASP A 286 13.32 -16.99 -4.10
C ASP A 286 12.46 -17.52 -2.96
N GLU A 287 12.51 -16.87 -1.82
CA GLU A 287 11.83 -17.33 -0.60
C GLU A 287 12.11 -18.83 -0.29
N LEU A 288 13.38 -19.22 -0.26
CA LEU A 288 13.81 -20.62 -0.04
C LEU A 288 13.12 -21.28 1.16
N HIS A 289 12.74 -20.51 2.17
CA HIS A 289 12.03 -20.98 3.35
C HIS A 289 10.65 -21.58 3.01
N THR A 290 10.01 -21.17 1.92
CA THR A 290 8.70 -21.69 1.50
C THR A 290 8.78 -23.17 1.11
N ILE A 291 9.90 -23.61 0.55
CA ILE A 291 10.14 -25.01 0.24
C ILE A 291 10.35 -25.83 1.50
N VAL A 292 11.04 -25.26 2.50
CA VAL A 292 11.48 -25.97 3.70
C VAL A 292 10.45 -25.92 4.81
N GLY A 293 9.66 -24.84 4.91
CA GLY A 293 8.75 -24.55 6.00
C GLY A 293 7.29 -24.90 5.75
N ALA A 294 6.93 -25.32 4.56
CA ALA A 294 5.54 -25.62 4.19
C ALA A 294 4.89 -26.83 4.91
N GLY A 295 5.57 -27.43 5.90
CA GLY A 295 5.13 -28.62 6.61
C GLY A 295 4.42 -28.43 7.97
N GLY A 296 4.16 -27.18 8.39
CA GLY A 296 3.73 -26.88 9.78
C GLY A 296 2.23 -26.87 10.09
N ALA A 297 1.36 -26.79 9.10
CA ALA A 297 -0.10 -26.89 9.31
C ALA A 297 -0.63 -28.15 8.62
N SER A 298 -1.51 -28.86 9.28
CA SER A 298 -2.13 -30.11 8.80
C SER A 298 -2.70 -29.95 7.38
N GLY A 299 -1.95 -30.41 6.36
CA GLY A 299 -2.38 -30.37 4.95
C GLY A 299 -1.46 -29.64 3.99
N SER A 300 -0.38 -28.98 4.44
CA SER A 300 0.55 -28.27 3.56
C SER A 300 1.47 -29.25 2.79
N LEU A 301 1.74 -28.88 1.54
CA LEU A 301 2.55 -29.60 0.57
C LEU A 301 4.01 -29.64 1.03
N ASP A 302 4.52 -30.79 1.46
CA ASP A 302 5.91 -30.94 1.95
C ASP A 302 6.89 -31.13 0.79
N ALA A 303 7.21 -30.06 0.06
CA ALA A 303 8.24 -30.07 -0.97
C ALA A 303 9.64 -30.37 -0.41
N SER A 304 9.85 -30.09 0.87
CA SER A 304 11.12 -30.24 1.57
C SER A 304 11.67 -31.67 1.49
N ASN A 305 10.81 -32.66 1.69
CA ASN A 305 11.22 -34.08 1.67
C ASN A 305 11.69 -34.55 0.28
N MET A 306 11.32 -33.87 -0.78
CA MET A 306 11.77 -34.17 -2.14
C MET A 306 13.07 -33.45 -2.51
N PHE A 307 13.23 -32.18 -2.09
CA PHE A 307 14.43 -31.41 -2.36
C PHE A 307 15.62 -31.81 -1.48
N LYS A 308 15.41 -32.13 -0.20
CA LYS A 308 16.47 -32.47 0.76
C LYS A 308 17.39 -33.60 0.28
N PRO A 309 16.89 -34.74 -0.22
CA PRO A 309 17.76 -35.83 -0.68
C PRO A 309 18.63 -35.45 -1.89
N ALA A 310 18.06 -34.71 -2.85
CA ALA A 310 18.76 -34.28 -4.06
C ALA A 310 19.83 -33.22 -3.77
N LEU A 311 19.49 -32.25 -2.92
CA LEU A 311 20.46 -31.26 -2.39
C LEU A 311 21.55 -31.97 -1.58
N ALA A 312 21.19 -32.99 -0.79
CA ALA A 312 22.15 -33.74 0.00
C ALA A 312 23.13 -34.53 -0.87
N ARG A 313 22.70 -35.10 -1.98
CA ARG A 313 23.57 -35.78 -2.96
C ARG A 313 24.38 -34.82 -3.83
N GLY A 314 23.92 -33.57 -3.99
CA GLY A 314 24.51 -32.59 -4.87
C GLY A 314 24.13 -32.79 -6.35
N ASP A 315 22.93 -33.32 -6.58
CA ASP A 315 22.41 -33.66 -7.91
C ASP A 315 22.24 -32.41 -8.78
N PHE A 316 21.99 -31.26 -8.16
CA PHE A 316 21.90 -29.95 -8.83
C PHE A 316 22.49 -28.83 -7.97
N GLN A 317 22.71 -27.67 -8.58
CA GLN A 317 23.16 -26.46 -7.90
C GLN A 317 22.00 -25.49 -7.77
N CYS A 318 21.88 -24.83 -6.60
CA CYS A 318 20.89 -23.79 -6.40
C CYS A 318 21.46 -22.56 -5.68
N ILE A 319 20.83 -21.44 -5.94
CA ILE A 319 20.98 -20.17 -5.22
C ILE A 319 19.67 -19.96 -4.49
N GLY A 320 19.67 -19.90 -3.15
CA GLY A 320 18.49 -19.56 -2.37
C GLY A 320 18.50 -18.09 -1.98
N ALA A 321 17.33 -17.50 -1.82
CA ALA A 321 17.16 -16.18 -1.21
C ALA A 321 16.16 -16.26 -0.07
N THR A 322 16.44 -15.61 1.06
CA THR A 322 15.57 -15.60 2.25
C THR A 322 15.94 -14.45 3.19
N THR A 323 15.15 -14.23 4.23
CA THR A 323 15.51 -13.31 5.33
C THR A 323 16.33 -14.03 6.41
N LEU A 324 16.95 -13.26 7.31
CA LEU A 324 17.76 -13.84 8.38
C LEU A 324 16.91 -14.63 9.37
N ASP A 325 15.73 -14.14 9.69
CA ASP A 325 14.82 -14.78 10.64
C ASP A 325 14.24 -16.09 10.08
N GLU A 326 13.84 -16.08 8.81
CA GLU A 326 13.37 -17.28 8.12
C GLU A 326 14.50 -18.30 7.93
N TYR A 327 15.72 -17.84 7.65
CA TYR A 327 16.87 -18.72 7.58
C TYR A 327 17.10 -19.45 8.89
N ARG A 328 17.11 -18.72 10.02
CA ARG A 328 17.26 -19.30 11.37
C ARG A 328 16.14 -20.27 11.70
N LYS A 329 14.91 -19.89 11.40
CA LYS A 329 13.72 -20.67 11.75
C LYS A 329 13.59 -21.98 10.97
N TYR A 330 13.90 -21.97 9.67
CA TYR A 330 13.57 -23.08 8.77
C TYR A 330 14.79 -23.83 8.23
N ILE A 331 15.93 -23.17 8.02
CA ILE A 331 17.10 -23.77 7.38
C ILE A 331 18.18 -24.14 8.38
N GLU A 332 18.50 -23.26 9.32
CA GLU A 332 19.53 -23.48 10.33
C GLU A 332 19.15 -24.59 11.32
N THR A 333 17.87 -24.74 11.61
CA THR A 333 17.33 -25.83 12.43
C THR A 333 17.46 -27.19 11.77
N ASP A 334 17.58 -27.25 10.44
CA ASP A 334 17.77 -28.47 9.67
C ASP A 334 19.26 -28.70 9.36
N GLY A 335 19.92 -29.53 10.16
CA GLY A 335 21.36 -29.79 10.00
C GLY A 335 21.77 -30.43 8.67
N ALA A 336 20.84 -30.99 7.89
CA ALA A 336 21.13 -31.51 6.56
C ALA A 336 21.22 -30.39 5.53
N LEU A 337 20.37 -29.39 5.63
CA LEU A 337 20.36 -28.21 4.76
C LEU A 337 21.50 -27.24 5.13
N ASP A 338 21.68 -26.92 6.40
CA ASP A 338 22.72 -25.97 6.84
C ASP A 338 24.14 -26.42 6.38
N ARG A 339 24.41 -27.73 6.35
CA ARG A 339 25.68 -28.28 5.84
C ARG A 339 25.86 -28.13 4.32
N ARG A 340 24.82 -27.84 3.57
CA ARG A 340 24.83 -27.73 2.10
C ARG A 340 24.81 -26.32 1.58
N PHE A 341 24.22 -25.42 2.37
CA PHE A 341 24.16 -24.00 2.02
C PHE A 341 25.33 -23.21 2.61
N GLN A 342 25.77 -22.22 1.85
CA GLN A 342 26.76 -21.22 2.29
C GLN A 342 26.08 -19.87 2.40
N LYS A 343 26.08 -19.28 3.58
CA LYS A 343 25.51 -17.95 3.84
C LYS A 343 26.27 -16.88 3.07
N VAL A 344 25.55 -16.01 2.39
CA VAL A 344 26.02 -14.77 1.75
C VAL A 344 25.11 -13.66 2.23
N MET A 345 25.65 -12.77 3.07
CA MET A 345 24.88 -11.64 3.61
C MET A 345 24.71 -10.59 2.52
N VAL A 346 23.51 -10.04 2.42
CA VAL A 346 23.14 -8.96 1.49
C VAL A 346 22.64 -7.78 2.30
N GLU A 347 23.47 -6.75 2.37
CA GLU A 347 23.12 -5.53 3.09
C GLU A 347 22.35 -4.55 2.16
N PRO A 348 21.54 -3.64 2.70
CA PRO A 348 20.94 -2.57 1.92
C PRO A 348 22.03 -1.75 1.22
N PRO A 349 21.81 -1.30 -0.04
CA PRO A 349 22.75 -0.44 -0.73
C PRO A 349 22.89 0.92 -0.04
N SER A 350 24.04 1.55 -0.23
CA SER A 350 24.27 2.91 0.24
C SER A 350 23.40 3.93 -0.53
N TYR A 351 23.39 5.16 -0.02
CA TYR A 351 22.68 6.27 -0.66
C TYR A 351 23.13 6.48 -2.10
N ASP A 352 24.45 6.56 -2.33
CA ASP A 352 25.02 6.81 -3.65
C ASP A 352 24.78 5.65 -4.63
N GLU A 353 24.90 4.40 -4.15
CA GLU A 353 24.57 3.21 -4.93
C GLU A 353 23.09 3.19 -5.32
N THR A 354 22.19 3.60 -4.42
CA THR A 354 20.76 3.67 -4.71
C THR A 354 20.46 4.69 -5.80
N ILE A 355 21.07 5.88 -5.76
CA ILE A 355 20.95 6.87 -6.84
C ILE A 355 21.40 6.30 -8.18
N GLN A 356 22.52 5.56 -8.20
CA GLN A 356 23.00 4.92 -9.43
C GLN A 356 22.02 3.85 -9.93
N ILE A 357 21.45 3.04 -9.02
CA ILE A 357 20.42 2.04 -9.36
C ILE A 357 19.23 2.75 -10.01
N LEU A 358 18.68 3.79 -9.37
CA LEU A 358 17.53 4.52 -9.88
C LEU A 358 17.81 5.16 -11.25
N ASN A 359 19.00 5.76 -11.43
CA ASN A 359 19.37 6.33 -12.71
C ASN A 359 19.45 5.29 -13.85
N ASN A 360 19.79 4.05 -13.55
CA ASN A 360 19.87 2.99 -14.54
C ASN A 360 18.50 2.39 -14.90
N ILE A 361 17.55 2.39 -13.95
CA ILE A 361 16.23 1.82 -14.21
C ILE A 361 15.19 2.86 -14.62
N LYS A 362 15.44 4.16 -14.39
CA LYS A 362 14.47 5.25 -14.60
C LYS A 362 13.83 5.25 -15.99
N PHE A 363 14.62 4.93 -17.04
CA PHE A 363 14.12 4.98 -18.42
C PHE A 363 12.94 4.03 -18.66
N LYS A 364 12.88 2.89 -17.94
CA LYS A 364 11.74 1.96 -18.02
C LYS A 364 10.48 2.54 -17.41
N TYR A 365 10.63 3.26 -16.29
CA TYR A 365 9.52 3.96 -15.64
C TYR A 365 9.10 5.20 -16.43
N GLU A 366 10.06 5.92 -17.03
CA GLU A 366 9.82 7.04 -17.94
C GLU A 366 9.00 6.59 -19.17
N GLU A 367 9.35 5.45 -19.76
CA GLU A 367 8.62 4.85 -20.89
C GLU A 367 7.23 4.36 -20.47
N HIS A 368 7.11 3.74 -19.28
CA HIS A 368 5.86 3.19 -18.79
C HIS A 368 4.83 4.27 -18.45
N HIS A 369 5.27 5.32 -17.75
CA HIS A 369 4.39 6.39 -17.29
C HIS A 369 4.33 7.59 -18.24
N HIS A 370 5.09 7.61 -19.33
CA HIS A 370 5.23 8.76 -20.24
C HIS A 370 5.62 10.05 -19.50
N VAL A 371 6.57 9.96 -18.57
CA VAL A 371 7.10 11.05 -17.77
C VAL A 371 8.62 11.10 -17.87
N ARG A 372 9.22 12.15 -17.34
CA ARG A 372 10.66 12.31 -17.24
C ARG A 372 11.06 12.67 -15.82
N TYR A 373 11.95 11.91 -15.20
CA TYR A 373 12.45 12.20 -13.86
C TYR A 373 13.63 13.16 -13.89
N THR A 374 13.50 14.29 -13.17
CA THR A 374 14.63 15.22 -12.99
C THR A 374 15.69 14.58 -12.06
N LYS A 375 16.92 15.11 -12.11
CA LYS A 375 17.98 14.62 -11.20
C LYS A 375 17.63 14.86 -9.75
N ASP A 376 17.05 16.05 -9.46
CA ASP A 376 16.64 16.44 -8.13
C ASP A 376 15.49 15.57 -7.60
N ALA A 377 14.58 15.13 -8.47
CA ALA A 377 13.52 14.17 -8.11
C ALA A 377 14.11 12.81 -7.67
N ILE A 378 15.11 12.29 -8.39
CA ILE A 378 15.75 11.00 -8.02
C ILE A 378 16.50 11.13 -6.70
N ASP A 379 17.26 12.21 -6.50
CA ASP A 379 17.99 12.46 -5.26
C ASP A 379 17.00 12.60 -4.08
N SER A 380 15.93 13.35 -4.28
CA SER A 380 14.87 13.53 -3.28
C SER A 380 14.11 12.22 -3.01
N ALA A 381 13.87 11.36 -4.01
CA ALA A 381 13.25 10.06 -3.81
C ALA A 381 14.07 9.18 -2.85
N VAL A 382 15.38 9.12 -3.03
CA VAL A 382 16.28 8.37 -2.13
C VAL A 382 16.32 9.01 -0.75
N LYS A 383 16.49 10.33 -0.67
CA LYS A 383 16.61 11.08 0.58
C LYS A 383 15.35 11.00 1.43
N LEU A 384 14.19 11.28 0.82
CA LEU A 384 12.92 11.33 1.52
C LEU A 384 12.43 9.92 1.88
N SER A 385 12.55 8.94 0.98
CA SER A 385 12.21 7.56 1.30
C SER A 385 13.07 7.00 2.43
N ASN A 386 14.38 7.29 2.42
CA ASN A 386 15.27 6.81 3.48
C ASN A 386 14.97 7.45 4.84
N ARG A 387 14.52 8.70 4.84
CA ARG A 387 14.20 9.45 6.07
C ARG A 387 12.81 9.14 6.62
N TYR A 388 11.82 8.95 5.75
CA TYR A 388 10.41 8.91 6.16
C TYR A 388 9.77 7.53 6.06
N ILE A 389 10.25 6.64 5.18
CA ILE A 389 9.77 5.27 5.05
C ILE A 389 10.71 4.35 5.82
N THR A 390 10.29 3.93 7.03
CA THR A 390 11.14 3.17 7.96
C THR A 390 10.87 1.67 7.96
N ASP A 391 9.75 1.25 7.38
CA ASP A 391 9.29 -0.15 7.35
C ASP A 391 9.86 -0.95 6.17
N ARG A 392 10.55 -0.30 5.24
CA ARG A 392 11.18 -0.91 4.05
C ARG A 392 12.62 -0.46 3.89
N HIS A 393 13.37 -1.20 3.09
CA HIS A 393 14.80 -0.96 2.84
C HIS A 393 15.07 -0.39 1.45
N LEU A 394 16.19 0.31 1.29
CA LEU A 394 16.69 0.69 -0.02
C LEU A 394 17.16 -0.57 -0.78
N PRO A 395 17.02 -0.61 -2.12
CA PRO A 395 16.50 0.43 -3.02
C PRO A 395 14.97 0.41 -3.17
N ASP A 396 14.28 -0.63 -2.74
CA ASP A 396 12.87 -0.94 -2.99
C ASP A 396 11.95 0.25 -2.68
N LYS A 397 12.05 0.82 -1.47
CA LYS A 397 11.24 1.99 -1.07
C LYS A 397 11.45 3.24 -1.95
N ALA A 398 12.64 3.41 -2.52
CA ALA A 398 12.91 4.52 -3.41
C ALA A 398 12.38 4.25 -4.82
N ILE A 399 12.39 3.01 -5.25
CA ILE A 399 11.76 2.55 -6.50
C ILE A 399 10.26 2.75 -6.44
N ASP A 400 9.61 2.33 -5.36
CA ASP A 400 8.17 2.52 -5.15
C ASP A 400 7.79 4.01 -5.23
N VAL A 401 8.58 4.89 -4.62
CA VAL A 401 8.33 6.33 -4.66
C VAL A 401 8.39 6.90 -6.07
N ILE A 402 9.38 6.52 -6.88
CA ILE A 402 9.45 7.00 -8.28
C ILE A 402 8.34 6.43 -9.14
N ASP A 403 7.96 5.17 -8.94
CA ASP A 403 6.88 4.51 -9.67
C ASP A 403 5.54 5.20 -9.39
N GLU A 404 5.21 5.42 -8.11
CA GLU A 404 3.99 6.11 -7.70
C GLU A 404 3.98 7.59 -8.14
N ALA A 405 5.14 8.28 -8.10
CA ALA A 405 5.25 9.66 -8.57
C ALA A 405 5.03 9.76 -10.08
N GLY A 406 5.60 8.87 -10.87
CA GLY A 406 5.37 8.81 -12.31
C GLY A 406 3.91 8.57 -12.66
N SER A 407 3.29 7.60 -11.99
CA SER A 407 1.86 7.30 -12.15
C SER A 407 1.00 8.51 -11.81
N ARG A 408 1.28 9.20 -10.70
CA ARG A 408 0.52 10.36 -10.25
C ARG A 408 0.62 11.54 -11.21
N VAL A 409 1.83 11.88 -11.66
CA VAL A 409 2.05 12.99 -12.60
C VAL A 409 1.35 12.69 -13.92
N HIS A 410 1.43 11.45 -14.39
CA HIS A 410 0.69 11.02 -15.58
C HIS A 410 -0.83 11.18 -15.40
N MET A 411 -1.39 10.71 -14.28
CA MET A 411 -2.83 10.81 -14.01
C MET A 411 -3.29 12.24 -13.74
N GLY A 412 -2.47 13.05 -13.05
CA GLY A 412 -2.84 14.41 -12.67
C GLY A 412 -2.90 15.38 -13.87
N ASN A 413 -2.18 15.08 -14.94
CA ASN A 413 -2.14 15.86 -16.16
C ASN A 413 -3.04 15.29 -17.28
N PHE A 414 -3.89 14.32 -16.94
CA PHE A 414 -4.83 13.72 -17.89
C PHE A 414 -6.11 14.55 -17.98
N GLU A 415 -6.01 15.73 -18.59
CA GLU A 415 -7.21 16.51 -18.90
C GLU A 415 -7.89 15.92 -20.12
N VAL A 416 -9.11 15.43 -19.94
CA VAL A 416 -9.95 14.99 -21.07
C VAL A 416 -10.30 16.22 -21.91
N SER A 417 -10.08 16.16 -23.21
CA SER A 417 -10.43 17.24 -24.11
C SER A 417 -11.91 17.66 -23.93
N GLN A 418 -12.17 18.96 -23.81
CA GLN A 418 -13.53 19.47 -23.67
C GLN A 418 -14.41 19.03 -24.86
N GLU A 419 -13.85 18.92 -26.04
CA GLU A 419 -14.54 18.41 -27.23
C GLU A 419 -15.05 16.98 -27.07
N VAL A 420 -14.25 16.09 -26.40
CA VAL A 420 -14.66 14.71 -26.11
C VAL A 420 -15.80 14.69 -25.11
N LEU A 421 -15.74 15.52 -24.06
CA LEU A 421 -16.79 15.63 -23.05
C LEU A 421 -18.09 16.19 -23.63
N ASP A 422 -18.00 17.18 -24.49
CA ASP A 422 -19.15 17.78 -25.13
C ASP A 422 -19.83 16.80 -26.11
N LEU A 423 -19.07 16.04 -26.91
CA LEU A 423 -19.59 14.99 -27.80
C LEU A 423 -20.21 13.84 -26.99
N GLU A 424 -19.63 13.41 -25.88
CA GLU A 424 -20.24 12.40 -25.00
C GLU A 424 -21.57 12.90 -24.40
N GLY A 425 -21.62 14.17 -23.99
CA GLY A 425 -22.82 14.82 -23.51
C GLY A 425 -23.93 14.91 -24.57
N ASP A 426 -23.55 15.23 -25.80
CA ASP A 426 -24.52 15.31 -26.90
C ASP A 426 -25.03 13.93 -27.37
N ILE A 427 -24.17 12.91 -27.34
CA ILE A 427 -24.59 11.52 -27.60
C ILE A 427 -25.61 11.08 -26.55
N GLU A 428 -25.41 11.41 -25.30
CA GLU A 428 -26.34 11.02 -24.22
C GLU A 428 -27.68 11.75 -24.35
N LYS A 429 -27.69 13.05 -24.73
CA LYS A 429 -28.93 13.79 -25.02
C LYS A 429 -29.71 13.14 -26.19
N VAL A 430 -29.01 12.84 -27.31
CA VAL A 430 -29.63 12.21 -28.47
C VAL A 430 -30.17 10.82 -28.12
N ARG A 431 -29.50 10.06 -27.25
CA ARG A 431 -30.02 8.76 -26.74
C ARG A 431 -31.32 8.92 -25.96
N GLN A 432 -31.37 9.92 -25.09
CA GLN A 432 -32.55 10.21 -24.26
C GLN A 432 -33.72 10.66 -25.17
N GLU A 433 -33.49 11.56 -26.15
CA GLU A 433 -34.46 11.97 -27.11
C GLU A 433 -34.97 10.80 -27.94
N LYS A 434 -34.08 9.97 -28.48
CA LYS A 434 -34.43 8.76 -29.22
C LYS A 434 -35.32 7.81 -28.41
N ALA A 435 -34.96 7.60 -27.12
CA ALA A 435 -35.75 6.77 -26.22
C ALA A 435 -37.18 7.34 -25.98
N ALA A 436 -37.29 8.67 -25.90
CA ALA A 436 -38.59 9.34 -25.76
C ALA A 436 -39.45 9.25 -27.04
N VAL A 437 -38.82 9.42 -28.25
CA VAL A 437 -39.48 9.33 -29.52
C VAL A 437 -39.93 7.89 -29.82
N VAL A 438 -39.13 6.88 -29.50
CA VAL A 438 -39.51 5.46 -29.62
C VAL A 438 -40.73 5.14 -28.77
N LYS A 439 -40.84 5.69 -27.55
CA LYS A 439 -42.02 5.54 -26.68
C LYS A 439 -43.27 6.16 -27.30
N ARG A 440 -43.12 7.20 -28.16
CA ARG A 440 -44.23 7.86 -28.87
C ARG A 440 -44.57 7.16 -30.20
N GLN A 441 -43.82 6.09 -30.58
CA GLN A 441 -44.00 5.31 -31.82
C GLN A 441 -43.71 6.10 -33.11
N ASP A 442 -42.95 7.19 -33.02
CA ASP A 442 -42.53 7.95 -34.21
C ASP A 442 -41.22 7.36 -34.76
N TYR A 443 -41.37 6.38 -35.67
CA TYR A 443 -40.23 5.62 -36.18
C TYR A 443 -39.38 6.42 -37.19
N GLU A 444 -39.95 7.44 -37.84
CA GLU A 444 -39.23 8.25 -38.80
C GLU A 444 -38.23 9.18 -38.11
N GLU A 445 -38.65 9.82 -37.02
CA GLU A 445 -37.83 10.67 -36.21
C GLU A 445 -36.81 9.86 -35.42
N ALA A 446 -37.16 8.67 -34.93
CA ALA A 446 -36.24 7.74 -34.27
C ALA A 446 -35.13 7.26 -35.22
N ALA A 447 -35.42 7.09 -36.52
CA ALA A 447 -34.40 6.77 -37.52
C ALA A 447 -33.42 7.93 -37.75
N ARG A 448 -33.90 9.17 -37.81
CA ARG A 448 -33.06 10.37 -37.92
C ARG A 448 -32.13 10.54 -36.71
N LEU A 449 -32.66 10.35 -35.50
CA LEU A 449 -31.90 10.42 -34.26
C LEU A 449 -30.86 9.31 -34.19
N ARG A 450 -31.15 8.12 -34.71
CA ARG A 450 -30.18 7.03 -34.78
C ARG A 450 -29.01 7.36 -35.71
N ASP A 451 -29.32 7.97 -36.87
CA ASP A 451 -28.25 8.34 -37.80
C ASP A 451 -27.41 9.50 -37.24
N LYS A 452 -28.05 10.44 -36.51
CA LYS A 452 -27.35 11.49 -35.77
C LYS A 452 -26.45 10.92 -34.65
N GLU A 453 -26.96 9.95 -33.87
CA GLU A 453 -26.15 9.26 -32.84
C GLU A 453 -24.93 8.58 -33.48
N ARG A 454 -25.11 7.92 -34.65
CA ARG A 454 -24.02 7.25 -35.34
C ARG A 454 -22.94 8.21 -35.83
N ASN A 455 -23.34 9.37 -36.34
CA ASN A 455 -22.41 10.41 -36.78
C ASN A 455 -21.63 10.97 -35.60
N LEU A 456 -22.31 11.32 -34.50
CA LEU A 456 -21.65 11.78 -33.25
C LEU A 456 -20.70 10.72 -32.64
N GLN A 457 -21.05 9.43 -32.73
CA GLN A 457 -20.14 8.36 -32.32
C GLN A 457 -18.88 8.29 -33.21
N SER A 458 -19.02 8.49 -34.50
CA SER A 458 -17.87 8.56 -35.40
C SER A 458 -16.99 9.79 -35.12
N ASP A 459 -17.62 10.95 -34.89
CA ASP A 459 -16.91 12.17 -34.54
C ASP A 459 -16.17 12.02 -33.17
N LEU A 460 -16.80 11.36 -32.19
CA LEU A 460 -16.21 11.03 -30.92
C LEU A 460 -14.97 10.10 -31.07
N GLU A 461 -15.05 9.08 -31.93
CA GLU A 461 -13.91 8.21 -32.23
C GLU A 461 -12.76 8.98 -32.87
N ILE A 462 -13.06 9.92 -33.77
CA ILE A 462 -12.03 10.79 -34.37
C ILE A 462 -11.41 11.70 -33.33
N ALA A 463 -12.24 12.40 -32.55
CA ALA A 463 -11.78 13.28 -31.48
C ALA A 463 -10.93 12.53 -30.44
N LYS A 464 -11.32 11.31 -30.05
CA LYS A 464 -10.51 10.46 -29.14
C LYS A 464 -9.17 10.07 -29.76
N ARG A 465 -9.13 9.72 -31.04
CA ARG A 465 -7.86 9.40 -31.72
C ARG A 465 -6.94 10.63 -31.84
N GLU A 466 -7.50 11.79 -32.12
CA GLU A 466 -6.73 13.03 -32.20
C GLU A 466 -6.22 13.46 -30.82
N TRP A 467 -7.05 13.30 -29.79
CA TRP A 467 -6.65 13.54 -28.41
C TRP A 467 -5.56 12.58 -27.95
N ASP A 468 -5.73 11.25 -28.21
CA ASP A 468 -4.71 10.23 -27.92
C ASP A 468 -3.39 10.51 -28.65
N ALA A 469 -3.44 10.98 -29.91
CA ALA A 469 -2.24 11.33 -30.65
C ALA A 469 -1.53 12.57 -30.07
N LYS A 470 -2.29 13.59 -29.67
CA LYS A 470 -1.75 14.80 -29.04
C LYS A 470 -1.17 14.53 -27.63
N THR A 471 -1.79 13.62 -26.87
CA THR A 471 -1.41 13.32 -25.48
C THR A 471 -0.18 12.41 -25.43
N LYS A 472 0.02 11.54 -26.43
CA LYS A 472 1.19 10.64 -26.50
C LYS A 472 2.54 11.37 -26.59
N ASP A 473 2.56 12.58 -27.15
CA ASP A 473 3.80 13.32 -27.37
C ASP A 473 4.13 14.28 -26.21
N ILE A 474 3.24 14.40 -25.21
CA ILE A 474 3.45 15.28 -24.06
C ILE A 474 4.13 14.47 -22.94
N VAL A 475 5.39 14.77 -22.70
CA VAL A 475 6.17 14.19 -21.59
C VAL A 475 6.21 15.21 -20.45
N HIS A 476 5.70 14.84 -19.29
CA HIS A 476 5.70 15.68 -18.10
C HIS A 476 6.93 15.40 -17.23
N ASP A 477 7.58 16.46 -16.72
CA ASP A 477 8.70 16.34 -15.81
C ASP A 477 8.18 16.08 -14.38
N VAL A 478 8.71 15.02 -13.74
CA VAL A 478 8.51 14.76 -12.32
C VAL A 478 9.53 15.56 -11.52
N SER A 479 9.02 16.43 -10.67
CA SER A 479 9.80 17.35 -9.83
C SER A 479 10.08 16.78 -8.44
N GLU A 480 10.92 17.48 -7.65
CA GLU A 480 11.12 17.20 -6.22
C GLU A 480 9.82 17.34 -5.43
N GLU A 481 8.95 18.28 -5.79
CA GLU A 481 7.67 18.50 -5.11
C GLU A 481 6.69 17.34 -5.32
N ASP A 482 6.69 16.73 -6.50
CA ASP A 482 5.88 15.54 -6.77
C ASP A 482 6.33 14.37 -5.92
N ILE A 483 7.63 14.14 -5.83
CA ILE A 483 8.23 13.13 -4.96
C ILE A 483 7.85 13.38 -3.49
N ALA A 484 8.00 14.63 -3.03
CA ALA A 484 7.67 14.99 -1.66
C ALA A 484 6.17 14.75 -1.36
N THR A 485 5.31 15.04 -2.33
CA THR A 485 3.87 14.81 -2.20
C THR A 485 3.53 13.32 -2.11
N VAL A 486 4.20 12.47 -2.91
CA VAL A 486 4.02 11.01 -2.86
C VAL A 486 4.49 10.46 -1.52
N VAL A 487 5.67 10.85 -1.06
CA VAL A 487 6.17 10.41 0.26
C VAL A 487 5.23 10.87 1.38
N ALA A 488 4.64 12.08 1.26
CA ALA A 488 3.64 12.56 2.20
C ALA A 488 2.39 11.69 2.22
N MET A 489 1.91 11.24 1.05
CA MET A 489 0.74 10.35 0.96
C MET A 489 1.05 8.97 1.52
N MET A 490 2.18 8.37 1.18
CA MET A 490 2.59 7.05 1.67
C MET A 490 2.78 7.00 3.19
N THR A 491 3.31 8.08 3.76
CA THR A 491 3.68 8.14 5.20
C THR A 491 2.64 8.85 6.06
N GLY A 492 1.72 9.60 5.46
CA GLY A 492 0.79 10.47 6.17
C GLY A 492 1.46 11.74 6.75
N ILE A 493 2.69 12.06 6.35
CA ILE A 493 3.45 13.22 6.85
C ILE A 493 3.40 14.31 5.79
N PRO A 494 3.08 15.55 6.13
CA PRO A 494 3.07 16.67 5.17
C PRO A 494 4.50 17.05 4.76
N VAL A 495 5.12 16.27 3.87
CA VAL A 495 6.52 16.45 3.42
C VAL A 495 6.68 17.67 2.50
N THR A 496 5.62 18.05 1.79
CA THR A 496 5.61 19.19 0.86
C THR A 496 5.91 20.54 1.50
N ARG A 497 5.82 20.63 2.83
CA ARG A 497 6.15 21.85 3.58
C ARG A 497 7.53 21.84 4.25
N VAL A 498 8.38 20.84 3.95
CA VAL A 498 9.52 20.51 4.81
C VAL A 498 10.82 21.25 4.50
N ALA A 499 11.03 21.76 3.30
CA ALA A 499 12.36 22.31 2.98
C ALA A 499 12.56 23.80 3.40
N GLN A 500 11.58 24.68 3.21
CA GLN A 500 11.74 26.10 3.55
C GLN A 500 10.82 26.55 4.71
N THR A 501 9.60 26.02 4.76
CA THR A 501 8.59 26.40 5.77
C THR A 501 8.79 25.73 7.14
N GLU A 502 9.51 24.61 7.23
CA GLU A 502 9.75 23.93 8.54
C GLU A 502 10.60 24.82 9.45
N SER A 503 11.63 25.46 8.93
CA SER A 503 12.46 26.38 9.72
C SER A 503 11.65 27.59 10.20
N GLU A 504 10.79 28.16 9.37
CA GLU A 504 9.91 29.26 9.78
C GLU A 504 8.82 28.80 10.75
N LYS A 505 8.18 27.65 10.51
CA LYS A 505 7.25 27.04 11.48
C LYS A 505 7.92 26.84 12.83
N LEU A 506 9.13 26.28 12.86
CA LEU A 506 9.88 26.08 14.10
C LEU A 506 10.24 27.41 14.78
N LEU A 507 10.55 28.46 14.04
CA LEU A 507 10.81 29.78 14.60
C LEU A 507 9.56 30.43 15.18
N LYS A 508 8.38 30.24 14.58
CA LYS A 508 7.09 30.76 15.06
C LYS A 508 6.42 29.85 16.11
N MET A 509 6.91 28.61 16.31
CA MET A 509 6.30 27.62 17.20
C MET A 509 6.03 28.14 18.61
N GLY A 510 6.96 28.92 19.19
CA GLY A 510 6.80 29.41 20.54
C GLY A 510 5.60 30.33 20.71
N ASP A 511 5.40 31.23 19.77
CA ASP A 511 4.29 32.22 19.79
C ASP A 511 2.97 31.51 19.49
N ALA A 512 2.95 30.65 18.48
CA ALA A 512 1.77 29.85 18.16
C ALA A 512 1.30 28.93 19.30
N LEU A 513 2.22 28.33 20.08
CA LEU A 513 1.85 27.54 21.26
C LEU A 513 1.28 28.43 22.40
N LYS A 514 1.76 29.67 22.56
CA LYS A 514 1.27 30.61 23.57
C LYS A 514 -0.16 31.09 23.31
N ASP A 515 -0.59 31.11 22.06
CA ASP A 515 -1.98 31.46 21.70
C ASP A 515 -3.01 30.46 22.24
N TYR A 516 -2.57 29.22 22.49
CA TYR A 516 -3.43 28.13 23.03
C TYR A 516 -3.12 27.78 24.47
N ILE A 517 -1.89 27.99 24.93
CA ILE A 517 -1.44 27.60 26.27
C ILE A 517 -1.14 28.84 27.10
N VAL A 518 -2.09 29.21 27.93
CA VAL A 518 -2.04 30.43 28.76
C VAL A 518 -1.24 30.16 30.03
N GLY A 519 -0.44 31.12 30.44
CA GLY A 519 0.22 31.14 31.72
C GLY A 519 1.40 30.19 31.89
N GLN A 520 1.94 29.62 30.82
CA GLN A 520 3.04 28.65 30.85
C GLN A 520 4.22 29.07 29.94
N ASP A 521 4.52 30.34 29.88
CA ASP A 521 5.51 30.90 28.94
C ASP A 521 6.90 30.27 29.06
N GLU A 522 7.36 30.01 30.28
CA GLU A 522 8.67 29.37 30.52
C GLU A 522 8.68 27.91 30.04
N ALA A 523 7.60 27.17 30.30
CA ALA A 523 7.42 25.81 29.84
C ALA A 523 7.46 25.70 28.31
N VAL A 524 6.69 26.55 27.64
CA VAL A 524 6.64 26.65 26.17
C VAL A 524 8.00 27.05 25.60
N SER A 525 8.69 28.00 26.21
CA SER A 525 10.01 28.46 25.76
C SER A 525 11.07 27.35 25.86
N LYS A 526 11.14 26.61 26.97
CA LYS A 526 12.08 25.50 27.15
C LYS A 526 11.81 24.38 26.15
N LEU A 527 10.54 23.99 25.99
CA LEU A 527 10.11 22.98 25.02
C LEU A 527 10.53 23.36 23.60
N THR A 528 10.21 24.58 23.20
CA THR A 528 10.52 25.11 21.87
C THR A 528 12.02 25.14 21.60
N LYS A 529 12.83 25.62 22.56
CA LYS A 529 14.30 25.64 22.44
C LYS A 529 14.89 24.25 22.27
N ALA A 530 14.41 23.26 23.02
CA ALA A 530 14.91 21.88 22.95
C ALA A 530 14.56 21.25 21.59
N ILE A 531 13.33 21.43 21.10
CA ILE A 531 12.91 20.91 19.80
C ILE A 531 13.69 21.58 18.65
N ARG A 532 13.87 22.89 18.69
CA ARG A 532 14.68 23.64 17.70
C ARG A 532 16.12 23.13 17.67
N ARG A 533 16.75 22.89 18.83
CA ARG A 533 18.12 22.34 18.94
C ARG A 533 18.25 21.00 18.22
N THR A 534 17.28 20.11 18.40
CA THR A 534 17.30 18.78 17.77
C THR A 534 17.07 18.86 16.27
N ARG A 535 16.11 19.68 15.83
CA ARG A 535 15.81 19.84 14.42
C ARG A 535 16.92 20.56 13.64
N ALA A 536 17.71 21.39 14.30
CA ALA A 536 18.93 21.99 13.74
C ALA A 536 20.11 20.99 13.60
N GLY A 537 19.92 19.71 13.88
CA GLY A 537 20.96 18.68 13.73
C GLY A 537 22.05 18.69 14.82
N LEU A 538 21.85 19.40 15.92
CA LEU A 538 22.81 19.53 17.00
C LEU A 538 22.73 18.41 18.05
N LYS A 539 21.83 17.44 17.85
CA LYS A 539 21.62 16.29 18.74
C LYS A 539 22.01 14.99 18.04
N ASN A 540 22.33 13.96 18.82
CA ASN A 540 22.61 12.62 18.32
C ASN A 540 21.39 12.10 17.51
N PRO A 541 21.55 11.70 16.23
CA PRO A 541 20.46 11.23 15.37
C PRO A 541 19.86 9.88 15.79
N THR A 542 20.49 9.15 16.71
CA THR A 542 19.95 7.88 17.23
C THR A 542 18.86 8.07 18.27
N ARG A 543 18.72 9.25 18.87
CA ARG A 543 17.76 9.55 19.93
C ARG A 543 16.44 10.12 19.39
N PRO A 544 15.34 10.05 20.17
CA PRO A 544 14.08 10.74 19.84
C PRO A 544 14.27 12.24 19.62
N ILE A 545 13.35 12.88 18.87
CA ILE A 545 13.37 14.36 18.65
C ILE A 545 13.50 15.11 19.96
N GLY A 546 12.77 14.69 20.99
CA GLY A 546 12.84 15.26 22.31
C GLY A 546 12.27 14.34 23.37
N SER A 547 12.82 14.42 24.57
CA SER A 547 12.35 13.70 25.73
C SER A 547 12.15 14.65 26.89
N PHE A 548 10.92 14.73 27.41
CA PHE A 548 10.53 15.75 28.37
C PHE A 548 9.79 15.15 29.56
N ILE A 549 10.05 15.68 30.76
CA ILE A 549 9.21 15.41 31.92
C ILE A 549 8.46 16.70 32.28
N PHE A 550 7.13 16.64 32.24
CA PHE A 550 6.25 17.73 32.63
C PHE A 550 5.79 17.59 34.07
N LEU A 551 6.20 18.48 34.88
CA LEU A 551 5.95 18.52 36.32
C LEU A 551 4.96 19.61 36.68
N GLY A 552 4.07 19.33 37.60
CA GLY A 552 3.15 20.36 38.12
C GLY A 552 1.81 19.80 38.55
N PRO A 553 0.95 20.59 39.15
CA PRO A 553 -0.35 20.16 39.64
C PRO A 553 -1.28 19.73 38.51
N THR A 554 -2.37 19.09 38.88
CA THR A 554 -3.40 18.69 37.91
C THR A 554 -4.12 19.92 37.37
N GLY A 555 -4.50 19.92 36.08
CA GLY A 555 -5.33 20.96 35.45
C GLY A 555 -4.58 22.24 35.08
N VAL A 556 -3.23 22.24 34.99
CA VAL A 556 -2.41 23.41 34.56
C VAL A 556 -2.05 23.41 33.07
N GLY A 557 -2.60 22.45 32.26
CA GLY A 557 -2.39 22.45 30.82
C GLY A 557 -1.33 21.47 30.31
N LYS A 558 -0.76 20.55 31.13
CA LYS A 558 0.29 19.59 30.71
C LYS A 558 -0.15 18.73 29.50
N THR A 559 -1.31 18.09 29.59
CA THR A 559 -1.83 17.24 28.52
C THR A 559 -2.29 18.06 27.31
N GLU A 560 -2.80 19.29 27.54
CA GLU A 560 -3.22 20.19 26.47
C GLU A 560 -2.04 20.67 25.63
N LEU A 561 -0.90 21.00 26.29
CA LEU A 561 0.35 21.33 25.56
C LEU A 561 0.79 20.18 24.64
N CYS A 562 0.61 18.91 25.05
CA CYS A 562 0.93 17.74 24.22
C CYS A 562 0.02 17.67 22.98
N LYS A 563 -1.27 17.96 23.11
CA LYS A 563 -2.20 17.97 21.98
C LYS A 563 -1.90 19.09 21.01
N VAL A 564 -1.73 20.31 21.51
CA VAL A 564 -1.41 21.48 20.69
C VAL A 564 -0.06 21.27 19.98
N LEU A 565 0.93 20.68 20.65
CA LEU A 565 2.22 20.34 20.07
C LEU A 565 2.08 19.30 18.93
N ALA A 566 1.27 18.25 19.13
CA ALA A 566 1.02 17.23 18.11
C ALA A 566 0.34 17.83 16.88
N ARG A 567 -0.70 18.65 17.10
CA ARG A 567 -1.40 19.38 16.03
C ARG A 567 -0.46 20.34 15.29
N TYR A 568 0.38 21.07 16.01
CA TYR A 568 1.28 22.04 15.40
C TYR A 568 2.41 21.43 14.58
N LEU A 569 3.06 20.36 15.10
CA LEU A 569 4.20 19.73 14.43
C LEU A 569 3.80 18.73 13.35
N PHE A 570 2.71 18.01 13.57
CA PHE A 570 2.29 16.89 12.70
C PHE A 570 0.94 17.12 12.01
N ASP A 571 0.37 18.33 12.13
CA ASP A 571 -0.89 18.75 11.52
C ASP A 571 -2.07 17.78 11.74
N SER A 572 -2.03 16.96 12.83
CA SER A 572 -3.03 15.95 13.14
C SER A 572 -3.20 15.75 14.64
N ASP A 573 -4.44 15.81 15.11
CA ASP A 573 -4.77 15.46 16.51
C ASP A 573 -4.51 13.99 16.82
N ASN A 574 -4.59 13.15 15.80
CA ASN A 574 -4.31 11.72 15.90
C ASN A 574 -2.80 11.39 16.02
N ALA A 575 -1.93 12.38 15.89
CA ALA A 575 -0.49 12.21 16.11
C ALA A 575 -0.12 12.17 17.62
N LEU A 576 -1.09 12.30 18.52
CA LEU A 576 -0.90 12.09 19.95
C LEU A 576 -1.18 10.63 20.34
N VAL A 577 -0.13 9.92 20.74
CA VAL A 577 -0.21 8.57 21.33
C VAL A 577 -0.21 8.70 22.85
N ARG A 578 -1.38 8.71 23.46
CA ARG A 578 -1.51 8.78 24.92
C ARG A 578 -1.55 7.39 25.53
N ILE A 579 -0.76 7.19 26.59
CA ILE A 579 -0.70 5.99 27.41
C ILE A 579 -0.82 6.42 28.88
N ASP A 580 -1.87 5.98 29.55
CA ASP A 580 -2.09 6.25 30.97
C ASP A 580 -1.37 5.19 31.80
N MET A 581 -0.38 5.63 32.58
CA MET A 581 0.43 4.71 33.40
C MET A 581 -0.32 4.13 34.59
N SER A 582 -1.50 4.63 34.91
CA SER A 582 -2.39 4.02 35.91
C SER A 582 -2.84 2.61 35.52
N GLU A 583 -2.87 2.30 34.21
CA GLU A 583 -3.22 0.97 33.70
C GLU A 583 -2.02 -0.01 33.70
N TYR A 584 -0.82 0.49 34.05
CA TYR A 584 0.45 -0.24 33.93
C TYR A 584 1.21 -0.32 35.26
N MET A 585 0.48 -0.45 36.38
CA MET A 585 1.05 -0.56 37.73
C MET A 585 1.62 -1.96 38.00
N GLU A 586 1.10 -2.99 37.35
CA GLU A 586 1.44 -4.38 37.60
C GLU A 586 2.58 -4.85 36.66
N LYS A 587 3.37 -5.82 37.12
CA LYS A 587 4.50 -6.38 36.37
C LYS A 587 4.07 -6.98 35.00
N PHE A 588 2.91 -7.62 34.96
CA PHE A 588 2.41 -8.21 33.71
C PHE A 588 1.92 -7.18 32.68
N SER A 589 1.73 -5.95 33.11
CA SER A 589 1.29 -4.88 32.19
C SER A 589 2.32 -4.50 31.14
N LEU A 590 3.60 -4.85 31.36
CA LEU A 590 4.69 -4.65 30.41
C LEU A 590 4.42 -5.35 29.07
N SER A 591 3.90 -6.57 29.11
CA SER A 591 3.56 -7.34 27.92
C SER A 591 2.46 -6.67 27.08
N ARG A 592 1.61 -5.85 27.70
CA ARG A 592 0.61 -5.07 26.96
C ARG A 592 1.25 -3.90 26.19
N LEU A 593 2.36 -3.35 26.66
CA LEU A 593 3.06 -2.25 25.98
C LEU A 593 3.89 -2.74 24.79
N VAL A 594 4.65 -3.82 24.99
CA VAL A 594 5.67 -4.29 24.04
C VAL A 594 5.20 -5.55 23.27
N GLY A 595 4.21 -6.25 23.80
CA GLY A 595 3.70 -7.52 23.31
C GLY A 595 4.00 -8.68 24.25
N ALA A 596 3.16 -9.72 24.21
CA ALA A 596 3.32 -10.92 25.02
C ALA A 596 4.46 -11.82 24.48
N PRO A 597 5.22 -12.52 25.34
CA PRO A 597 6.21 -13.49 24.89
C PRO A 597 5.56 -14.66 24.13
N PRO A 598 6.31 -15.38 23.27
CA PRO A 598 5.81 -16.56 22.56
C PRO A 598 5.16 -17.57 23.50
N GLY A 599 3.97 -18.05 23.15
CA GLY A 599 3.22 -19.02 23.93
C GLY A 599 2.23 -18.44 24.95
N TYR A 600 2.16 -17.13 25.11
CA TYR A 600 1.16 -16.47 25.95
C TYR A 600 0.00 -15.92 25.13
N VAL A 601 -1.18 -15.81 25.76
CA VAL A 601 -2.38 -15.22 25.13
C VAL A 601 -2.10 -13.77 24.76
N GLY A 602 -2.43 -13.37 23.53
CA GLY A 602 -2.17 -12.00 23.02
C GLY A 602 -0.81 -11.82 22.31
N TYR A 603 -0.04 -12.88 22.06
CA TYR A 603 1.22 -12.81 21.33
C TYR A 603 1.06 -12.24 19.92
N GLU A 604 -0.02 -12.61 19.21
CA GLU A 604 -0.27 -12.16 17.83
C GLU A 604 -0.78 -10.71 17.73
N GLU A 605 -1.32 -10.16 18.82
CA GLU A 605 -1.89 -8.79 18.82
C GLU A 605 -0.83 -7.68 18.84
N GLY A 606 0.42 -8.00 19.19
CA GLY A 606 1.50 -7.04 19.35
C GLY A 606 1.31 -6.11 20.57
N GLY A 607 2.28 -5.23 20.84
CA GLY A 607 2.21 -4.30 21.97
C GLY A 607 1.48 -3.00 21.62
N GLN A 608 0.69 -2.49 22.56
CA GLN A 608 -0.10 -1.26 22.35
C GLN A 608 0.77 -0.04 22.01
N LEU A 609 1.92 0.11 22.66
CA LEU A 609 2.87 1.19 22.37
C LEU A 609 3.57 0.96 21.03
N THR A 610 4.14 -0.24 20.86
CA THR A 610 4.94 -0.58 19.68
C THR A 610 4.11 -0.53 18.40
N GLU A 611 2.88 -1.05 18.40
CA GLU A 611 1.99 -1.00 17.23
C GLU A 611 1.51 0.43 16.91
N LYS A 612 1.17 1.25 17.93
CA LYS A 612 0.74 2.63 17.69
C LYS A 612 1.87 3.46 17.08
N VAL A 613 3.11 3.34 17.61
CA VAL A 613 4.27 4.09 17.10
C VAL A 613 4.74 3.55 15.75
N ARG A 614 4.71 2.23 15.53
CA ARG A 614 5.02 1.63 14.23
C ARG A 614 4.11 2.15 13.11
N ARG A 615 2.80 2.30 13.41
CA ARG A 615 1.84 2.86 12.46
C ARG A 615 1.98 4.37 12.28
N ARG A 616 2.50 5.08 13.29
CA ARG A 616 2.67 6.53 13.29
C ARG A 616 4.00 6.91 13.92
N PRO A 617 5.13 6.78 13.20
CA PRO A 617 6.46 7.06 13.71
C PRO A 617 6.65 8.54 14.05
N TYR A 618 5.90 9.43 13.39
CA TYR A 618 5.87 10.85 13.68
C TYR A 618 4.71 11.18 14.62
N SER A 619 4.99 11.12 15.90
CA SER A 619 3.98 11.30 16.94
C SER A 619 4.54 11.91 18.20
N VAL A 620 3.66 12.49 18.99
CA VAL A 620 3.92 12.83 20.40
C VAL A 620 3.46 11.65 21.25
N VAL A 621 4.39 10.96 21.88
CA VAL A 621 4.08 9.85 22.79
C VAL A 621 4.01 10.41 24.20
N LEU A 622 2.82 10.41 24.77
CA LEU A 622 2.54 10.93 26.12
C LEU A 622 2.34 9.74 27.08
N PHE A 623 3.25 9.63 28.05
CA PHE A 623 3.11 8.77 29.21
C PHE A 623 2.51 9.61 30.35
N ASP A 624 1.22 9.45 30.61
CA ASP A 624 0.50 10.23 31.62
C ASP A 624 0.64 9.56 32.99
N GLU A 625 0.91 10.34 34.05
CA GLU A 625 1.11 9.90 35.44
C GLU A 625 2.22 8.83 35.58
N ILE A 626 3.41 9.14 35.04
CA ILE A 626 4.55 8.21 34.96
C ILE A 626 4.98 7.65 36.35
N GLU A 627 4.71 8.38 37.43
CA GLU A 627 4.96 7.93 38.79
C GLU A 627 4.18 6.70 39.23
N LYS A 628 3.13 6.33 38.48
CA LYS A 628 2.33 5.14 38.75
C LYS A 628 2.82 3.91 38.00
N ALA A 629 3.74 4.08 37.06
CA ALA A 629 4.28 3.01 36.25
C ALA A 629 5.07 2.00 37.08
N HIS A 630 4.98 0.71 36.71
CA HIS A 630 5.85 -0.32 37.30
C HIS A 630 7.34 -0.01 37.00
N PRO A 631 8.26 -0.25 37.93
CA PRO A 631 9.70 0.04 37.75
C PRO A 631 10.31 -0.54 36.46
N ASP A 632 9.88 -1.73 36.01
CA ASP A 632 10.40 -2.36 34.80
C ASP A 632 10.13 -1.55 33.53
N ILE A 633 9.12 -0.66 33.53
CA ILE A 633 8.80 0.21 32.40
C ILE A 633 9.92 1.24 32.17
N PHE A 634 10.55 1.72 33.25
CA PHE A 634 11.68 2.65 33.13
C PHE A 634 12.87 2.01 32.39
N GLY A 635 13.06 0.70 32.53
CA GLY A 635 14.09 -0.03 31.78
C GLY A 635 13.85 -0.01 30.28
N ILE A 636 12.59 -0.16 29.84
CA ILE A 636 12.22 -0.05 28.44
C ILE A 636 12.36 1.39 27.95
N LEU A 637 11.90 2.36 28.73
CA LEU A 637 12.03 3.76 28.37
C LEU A 637 13.49 4.18 28.23
N LEU A 638 14.41 3.65 29.05
CA LEU A 638 15.85 3.89 28.89
C LEU A 638 16.34 3.46 27.50
N GLN A 639 15.91 2.30 26.98
CA GLN A 639 16.28 1.85 25.64
C GLN A 639 15.76 2.82 24.57
N VAL A 640 14.49 3.28 24.71
CA VAL A 640 13.92 4.26 23.79
C VAL A 640 14.67 5.59 23.82
N LEU A 641 15.05 6.07 25.03
CA LEU A 641 15.72 7.35 25.21
C LEU A 641 17.17 7.34 24.71
N ASP A 642 17.86 6.19 24.72
CA ASP A 642 19.26 6.07 24.27
C ASP A 642 19.39 5.72 22.81
N ASP A 643 18.74 4.62 22.39
CA ASP A 643 18.91 4.05 21.07
C ASP A 643 17.82 4.52 20.09
N GLY A 644 16.75 5.13 20.61
CA GLY A 644 15.61 5.55 19.81
C GLY A 644 14.86 4.39 19.16
N VAL A 645 15.07 3.16 19.64
CA VAL A 645 14.47 1.94 19.09
C VAL A 645 13.97 1.05 20.22
N LEU A 646 12.84 0.42 20.03
CA LEU A 646 12.28 -0.58 20.94
C LEU A 646 12.01 -1.87 20.19
N THR A 647 12.51 -3.00 20.68
CA THR A 647 12.22 -4.31 20.11
C THR A 647 10.94 -4.86 20.70
N ASP A 648 9.99 -5.22 19.84
CA ASP A 648 8.72 -5.83 20.28
C ASP A 648 8.88 -7.34 20.57
N SER A 649 7.82 -7.97 21.08
CA SER A 649 7.81 -9.40 21.38
C SER A 649 8.00 -10.31 20.15
N LEU A 650 7.73 -9.80 18.96
CA LEU A 650 7.93 -10.48 17.67
C LEU A 650 9.36 -10.31 17.12
N GLY A 651 10.24 -9.62 17.85
CA GLY A 651 11.60 -9.33 17.43
C GLY A 651 11.73 -8.14 16.47
N ARG A 652 10.64 -7.42 16.17
CA ARG A 652 10.65 -6.29 15.25
C ARG A 652 11.15 -5.03 15.98
N LYS A 653 12.03 -4.29 15.34
CA LYS A 653 12.54 -3.00 15.84
C LYS A 653 11.59 -1.88 15.48
N VAL A 654 11.02 -1.24 16.48
CA VAL A 654 10.13 -0.07 16.32
C VAL A 654 10.92 1.20 16.55
N ASP A 655 10.89 2.10 15.58
CA ASP A 655 11.68 3.34 15.57
C ASP A 655 10.93 4.49 16.26
N PHE A 656 11.57 5.09 17.27
CA PHE A 656 11.11 6.24 18.04
C PHE A 656 11.91 7.52 17.74
N LYS A 657 12.89 7.49 16.81
CA LYS A 657 13.76 8.63 16.51
C LYS A 657 12.99 9.85 16.02
N ASN A 658 11.87 9.63 15.39
CA ASN A 658 10.98 10.68 14.87
C ASN A 658 9.85 11.04 15.83
N ALA A 659 9.81 10.44 17.02
CA ALA A 659 8.81 10.71 18.04
C ALA A 659 9.33 11.74 19.08
N ILE A 660 8.37 12.42 19.71
CA ILE A 660 8.62 13.26 20.89
C ILE A 660 8.05 12.53 22.09
N ILE A 661 8.90 12.24 23.07
CA ILE A 661 8.51 11.53 24.29
C ILE A 661 8.22 12.55 25.39
N ILE A 662 7.01 12.52 25.91
CA ILE A 662 6.57 13.39 27.01
C ILE A 662 6.04 12.51 28.14
N MET A 663 6.53 12.75 29.34
CA MET A 663 6.10 12.09 30.55
C MET A 663 5.49 13.12 31.48
N THR A 664 4.27 12.94 31.95
CA THR A 664 3.67 13.85 32.94
C THR A 664 3.76 13.25 34.33
N THR A 665 3.95 14.10 35.33
CA THR A 665 3.93 13.68 36.74
C THR A 665 3.36 14.78 37.62
N ASN A 666 2.76 14.36 38.73
CA ASN A 666 2.21 15.23 39.76
C ASN A 666 3.07 15.17 41.06
N VAL A 667 4.22 14.55 41.04
CA VAL A 667 5.11 14.38 42.18
C VAL A 667 5.64 15.72 42.69
N GLY A 668 5.81 15.84 44.01
CA GLY A 668 6.28 17.07 44.66
C GLY A 668 5.22 18.14 44.88
N THR A 669 4.05 18.06 44.21
CA THR A 669 2.98 19.07 44.37
C THR A 669 2.19 18.93 45.66
N ARG A 670 2.21 17.75 46.30
CA ARG A 670 1.57 17.52 47.60
C ARG A 670 2.39 18.10 48.74
N ASP A 671 3.72 18.09 48.66
CA ASP A 671 4.64 18.59 49.70
C ASP A 671 4.66 20.11 49.77
N ILE A 672 4.34 20.78 48.65
CA ILE A 672 4.26 22.25 48.56
C ILE A 672 3.14 22.82 49.42
N LYS A 673 2.04 22.09 49.60
CA LYS A 673 0.91 22.52 50.44
C LYS A 673 1.30 22.60 51.93
N ASN A 674 2.27 21.82 52.36
CA ASN A 674 2.75 21.82 53.74
C ASN A 674 3.73 22.96 54.01
N ILE A 675 4.43 23.48 53.00
CA ILE A 675 5.38 24.58 53.11
C ILE A 675 4.70 25.96 53.11
N GLY A 676 3.56 26.08 52.41
CA GLY A 676 2.78 27.32 52.30
C GLY A 676 1.99 27.68 53.58
N SER A 677 1.95 26.82 54.56
CA SER A 677 1.27 27.06 55.86
C SER A 677 2.14 27.69 56.98
N PHE A 678 3.44 27.85 56.74
CA PHE A 678 4.35 28.49 57.67
C PHE A 678 5.08 29.66 57.01
N GLY A 679 4.51 30.89 57.08
CA GLY A 679 5.25 32.12 56.74
C GLY A 679 4.38 33.26 56.29
N PHE A 680 3.94 34.10 57.20
CA PHE A 680 3.50 35.47 56.93
C PHE A 680 4.73 36.29 56.50
N GLY A 681 4.91 36.46 55.17
CA GLY A 681 5.93 37.31 54.62
C GLY A 681 5.73 37.46 53.15
N GLY A 682 5.56 38.66 52.62
CA GLY A 682 5.33 38.95 51.18
C GLY A 682 6.55 38.64 50.33
N GLU A 683 6.71 37.36 49.99
CA GLU A 683 7.70 36.92 48.99
C GLU A 683 7.21 37.22 47.59
N LYS A 684 8.10 37.73 46.72
CA LYS A 684 7.85 37.97 45.31
C LYS A 684 7.55 36.65 44.59
N ALA A 685 6.71 36.70 43.55
CA ALA A 685 6.27 35.53 42.75
C ALA A 685 7.45 34.69 42.22
N ASP A 686 8.60 35.32 41.90
CA ASP A 686 9.81 34.65 41.40
C ASP A 686 10.49 33.76 42.46
N ASP A 687 10.46 34.18 43.77
CA ASP A 687 11.04 33.40 44.87
C ASP A 687 10.18 32.15 45.17
N LYS A 688 8.86 32.24 45.01
CA LYS A 688 7.95 31.10 45.14
C LYS A 688 8.15 30.06 44.05
N TYR A 689 8.42 30.49 42.80
CA TYR A 689 8.66 29.59 41.70
C TYR A 689 10.01 28.85 41.82
N SER A 690 11.05 29.56 42.27
CA SER A 690 12.37 28.94 42.49
C SER A 690 12.38 27.91 43.63
N SER A 691 11.67 28.19 44.73
CA SER A 691 11.47 27.21 45.82
C SER A 691 10.66 25.99 45.40
N LEU A 692 9.60 26.21 44.62
CA LEU A 692 8.79 25.16 44.02
C LEU A 692 9.64 24.24 43.12
N LYS A 693 10.46 24.80 42.26
CA LYS A 693 11.35 24.08 41.37
C LYS A 693 12.29 23.16 42.13
N ASN A 694 12.95 23.68 43.16
CA ASN A 694 13.92 22.93 43.98
C ASN A 694 13.24 21.75 44.70
N THR A 695 12.07 21.99 45.32
CA THR A 695 11.32 20.92 46.03
C THR A 695 10.85 19.81 45.07
N VAL A 696 10.40 20.19 43.86
CA VAL A 696 9.95 19.24 42.84
C VAL A 696 11.15 18.44 42.28
N GLU A 697 12.30 19.10 42.04
CA GLU A 697 13.52 18.40 41.61
C GLU A 697 14.05 17.42 42.66
N GLU A 698 13.99 17.76 43.96
CA GLU A 698 14.34 16.82 45.03
C GLU A 698 13.37 15.62 45.08
N ALA A 699 12.10 15.86 44.96
CA ALA A 699 11.09 14.80 44.92
C ALA A 699 11.30 13.85 43.74
N MET A 700 11.67 14.40 42.58
CA MET A 700 12.03 13.63 41.41
C MET A 700 13.24 12.72 41.59
N ARG A 701 14.32 13.26 42.21
CA ARG A 701 15.54 12.48 42.52
C ARG A 701 15.29 11.33 43.49
N LYS A 702 14.26 11.43 44.31
CA LYS A 702 13.82 10.35 45.21
C LYS A 702 13.04 9.27 44.51
N LEU A 703 12.29 9.63 43.43
CA LEU A 703 11.38 8.71 42.74
C LEU A 703 12.03 8.02 41.55
N PHE A 704 12.86 8.73 40.82
CA PHE A 704 13.46 8.24 39.57
C PHE A 704 14.95 7.99 39.73
N ASN A 705 15.44 6.92 39.13
CA ASN A 705 16.87 6.64 39.12
C ASN A 705 17.64 7.76 38.43
N PRO A 706 18.84 8.14 38.95
CA PRO A 706 19.68 9.18 38.35
C PRO A 706 20.01 8.90 36.86
N GLU A 707 20.17 7.63 36.52
CA GLU A 707 20.43 7.20 35.15
C GLU A 707 19.29 7.59 34.21
N PHE A 708 18.05 7.39 34.62
CA PHE A 708 16.86 7.76 33.84
C PHE A 708 16.77 9.28 33.67
N LEU A 709 16.96 10.04 34.74
CA LEU A 709 16.93 11.50 34.70
C LEU A 709 17.98 12.11 33.77
N ASN A 710 19.18 11.51 33.74
CA ASN A 710 20.26 11.96 32.85
C ASN A 710 20.02 11.71 31.37
N ARG A 711 19.04 10.87 31.00
CA ARG A 711 18.69 10.56 29.62
C ARG A 711 17.56 11.45 29.09
N VAL A 712 16.84 12.12 29.97
CA VAL A 712 15.78 13.09 29.61
C VAL A 712 16.43 14.42 29.22
N ASP A 713 15.97 15.00 28.11
CA ASP A 713 16.54 16.24 27.56
C ASP A 713 16.26 17.45 28.44
N GLU A 714 15.03 17.57 28.94
CA GLU A 714 14.60 18.71 29.75
C GLU A 714 13.48 18.32 30.72
N THR A 715 13.57 18.90 31.90
CA THR A 715 12.51 18.86 32.90
C THR A 715 11.79 20.20 32.94
N ILE A 716 10.48 20.17 32.68
CA ILE A 716 9.65 21.36 32.51
C ILE A 716 8.66 21.46 33.66
N VAL A 717 8.79 22.49 34.50
CA VAL A 717 7.90 22.75 35.62
C VAL A 717 6.78 23.71 35.20
N PHE A 718 5.55 23.28 35.43
CA PHE A 718 4.33 24.07 35.16
C PHE A 718 3.95 24.83 36.43
N ARG A 719 3.68 26.13 36.32
CA ARG A 719 3.21 26.98 37.42
C ARG A 719 1.71 26.79 37.66
N ASN A 720 1.27 27.18 38.86
CA ASN A 720 -0.16 27.28 39.11
C ASN A 720 -0.77 28.41 38.25
N LEU A 721 -2.02 28.19 37.81
CA LEU A 721 -2.78 29.19 37.06
C LEU A 721 -3.29 30.29 38.00
N GLU A 722 -3.21 31.54 37.57
CA GLU A 722 -3.73 32.69 38.26
C GLU A 722 -5.14 33.03 37.71
N LYS A 723 -5.86 33.89 38.42
CA LYS A 723 -7.25 34.24 38.02
C LYS A 723 -7.29 34.89 36.61
N GLU A 724 -6.27 35.69 36.27
CA GLU A 724 -6.15 36.30 34.93
C GLU A 724 -5.92 35.24 33.84
N ASP A 725 -5.17 34.20 34.13
CA ASP A 725 -4.96 33.09 33.21
C ASP A 725 -6.25 32.34 32.92
N ILE A 726 -7.10 32.15 33.95
CA ILE A 726 -8.39 31.46 33.82
C ILE A 726 -9.32 32.22 32.91
N LEU A 727 -9.38 33.54 33.01
CA LEU A 727 -10.21 34.36 32.15
C LEU A 727 -9.82 34.20 30.67
N LYS A 728 -8.52 34.14 30.37
CA LYS A 728 -8.03 33.90 29.01
C LYS A 728 -8.33 32.47 28.53
N ILE A 729 -8.27 31.48 29.43
CA ILE A 729 -8.61 30.09 29.10
C ILE A 729 -10.08 29.97 28.76
N ILE A 730 -10.97 30.66 29.48
CA ILE A 730 -12.39 30.73 29.14
C ILE A 730 -12.62 31.22 27.71
N ASP A 731 -11.91 32.27 27.29
CA ASP A 731 -12.04 32.79 25.93
C ASP A 731 -11.57 31.78 24.87
N ILE A 732 -10.56 30.95 25.18
CA ILE A 732 -10.08 29.89 24.29
C ILE A 732 -11.09 28.75 24.20
N ASP A 733 -11.60 28.26 25.33
CA ASP A 733 -12.58 27.16 25.38
C ASP A 733 -13.91 27.56 24.72
N LEU A 734 -14.28 28.83 24.79
CA LEU A 734 -15.48 29.35 24.15
C LEU A 734 -15.36 29.51 22.61
N LYS A 735 -14.16 29.51 22.04
CA LYS A 735 -13.97 29.70 20.58
C LYS A 735 -14.74 28.65 19.77
N GLU A 736 -14.76 27.42 20.22
CA GLU A 736 -15.48 26.32 19.55
C GLU A 736 -17.00 26.57 19.60
N ILE A 737 -17.49 27.01 20.74
CA ILE A 737 -18.92 27.34 20.94
C ILE A 737 -19.30 28.55 20.08
N TYR A 738 -18.47 29.60 20.04
CA TYR A 738 -18.68 30.75 19.16
C TYR A 738 -18.76 30.35 17.70
N LYS A 739 -17.90 29.44 17.23
CA LYS A 739 -17.94 28.94 15.87
C LYS A 739 -19.26 28.18 15.58
N ASN A 740 -19.67 27.28 16.44
CA ASN A 740 -20.89 26.49 16.26
C ASN A 740 -22.15 27.37 16.26
N ILE A 741 -22.18 28.43 17.10
CA ILE A 741 -23.28 29.38 17.16
C ILE A 741 -23.30 30.27 15.90
N HIS A 742 -22.12 30.66 15.42
CA HIS A 742 -22.00 31.42 14.17
C HIS A 742 -22.46 30.60 12.94
N GLU A 743 -22.22 29.29 12.90
CA GLU A 743 -22.77 28.41 11.87
C GLU A 743 -24.32 28.39 11.87
N ASN A 744 -24.93 28.59 13.04
CA ASN A 744 -26.39 28.77 13.21
C ASN A 744 -26.84 30.23 12.97
N LYS A 745 -25.98 31.08 12.34
CA LYS A 745 -26.25 32.49 12.04
C LYS A 745 -26.52 33.39 13.26
N MET A 746 -26.07 32.99 14.44
CA MET A 746 -26.19 33.78 15.68
C MET A 746 -24.81 34.17 16.17
N VAL A 747 -24.71 35.21 17.02
CA VAL A 747 -23.45 35.69 17.59
C VAL A 747 -23.58 35.69 19.11
N LEU A 748 -22.76 34.90 19.80
CA LEU A 748 -22.66 34.88 21.25
C LEU A 748 -21.58 35.83 21.74
N SER A 749 -21.85 36.62 22.79
CA SER A 749 -20.84 37.39 23.50
C SER A 749 -21.06 37.26 25.02
N LEU A 750 -19.96 37.11 25.77
CA LEU A 750 -20.02 37.04 27.24
C LEU A 750 -19.52 38.34 27.85
N ASP A 751 -20.27 38.86 28.76
CA ASP A 751 -19.86 40.04 29.58
C ASP A 751 -18.77 39.61 30.60
N ILE A 752 -18.02 40.59 31.12
CA ILE A 752 -16.99 40.36 32.14
C ILE A 752 -17.55 39.76 33.40
N SER A 753 -18.81 40.07 33.76
CA SER A 753 -19.55 39.48 34.90
C SER A 753 -19.74 37.97 34.71
N ALA A 754 -20.16 37.55 33.52
CA ALA A 754 -20.34 36.14 33.17
C ALA A 754 -19.00 35.36 33.17
N LYS A 755 -17.93 35.95 32.64
CA LYS A 755 -16.58 35.36 32.67
C LYS A 755 -16.06 35.20 34.10
N ASN A 756 -16.24 36.17 34.95
CA ASN A 756 -15.86 36.08 36.38
C ASN A 756 -16.63 35.01 37.11
N PHE A 757 -17.91 34.87 36.84
CA PHE A 757 -18.76 33.81 37.42
C PHE A 757 -18.26 32.41 36.97
N LEU A 758 -17.99 32.25 35.68
CA LEU A 758 -17.45 31.00 35.15
C LEU A 758 -16.07 30.69 35.75
N ALA A 759 -15.23 31.71 35.92
CA ALA A 759 -13.91 31.54 36.56
C ALA A 759 -14.03 31.10 38.01
N GLU A 760 -15.01 31.63 38.75
CA GLU A 760 -15.25 31.27 40.15
C GLU A 760 -15.80 29.85 40.30
N LYS A 761 -16.76 29.46 39.48
CA LYS A 761 -17.36 28.11 39.49
C LYS A 761 -16.48 27.05 38.80
N GLY A 762 -15.65 27.42 37.82
CA GLY A 762 -14.81 26.55 37.03
C GLY A 762 -13.39 26.36 37.56
N PHE A 763 -12.94 27.11 38.56
CA PHE A 763 -11.59 26.99 39.13
C PHE A 763 -11.64 26.34 40.52
N ASP A 764 -10.82 25.31 40.70
CA ASP A 764 -10.59 24.67 41.98
C ASP A 764 -9.11 24.66 42.29
N ALA A 765 -8.70 25.09 43.46
CA ALA A 765 -7.32 25.13 43.88
C ALA A 765 -6.59 23.75 43.89
N LYS A 766 -7.34 22.65 43.92
CA LYS A 766 -6.82 21.27 43.81
C LYS A 766 -6.75 20.74 42.40
N TYR A 767 -7.73 21.11 41.59
CA TYR A 767 -7.93 20.53 40.24
C TYR A 767 -7.64 21.51 39.11
N GLY A 768 -7.23 22.75 39.43
CA GLY A 768 -6.87 23.79 38.46
C GLY A 768 -8.06 24.17 37.58
N ALA A 769 -7.83 24.30 36.27
CA ALA A 769 -8.85 24.62 35.28
C ALA A 769 -9.66 23.40 34.78
N ARG A 770 -9.41 22.19 35.33
CA ARG A 770 -10.13 20.97 34.84
C ARG A 770 -11.65 21.03 35.00
N PRO A 771 -12.21 21.64 36.07
CA PRO A 771 -13.66 21.79 36.20
C PRO A 771 -14.27 22.85 35.26
N LEU A 772 -13.45 23.72 34.65
CA LEU A 772 -13.91 24.84 33.83
C LEU A 772 -14.76 24.39 32.63
N ARG A 773 -14.35 23.39 31.93
CA ARG A 773 -15.10 22.84 30.79
C ARG A 773 -16.50 22.34 31.20
N ARG A 774 -16.61 21.73 32.38
CA ARG A 774 -17.94 21.32 32.92
C ARG A 774 -18.76 22.53 33.34
N ALA A 775 -18.12 23.58 33.87
CA ALA A 775 -18.82 24.83 34.22
C ALA A 775 -19.33 25.54 32.95
N ILE A 776 -18.54 25.58 31.89
CA ILE A 776 -18.96 26.13 30.60
C ILE A 776 -20.13 25.33 30.04
N GLN A 777 -20.04 24.00 30.04
CA GLN A 777 -21.14 23.14 29.61
C GLN A 777 -22.42 23.42 30.41
N LYS A 778 -22.35 23.35 31.74
CA LYS A 778 -23.51 23.47 32.63
C LYS A 778 -24.13 24.85 32.58
N TYR A 779 -23.36 25.93 32.54
CA TYR A 779 -23.85 27.30 32.69
C TYR A 779 -23.97 28.07 31.37
N VAL A 780 -23.33 27.58 30.28
CA VAL A 780 -23.39 28.23 28.95
C VAL A 780 -24.07 27.32 27.92
N GLU A 781 -23.51 26.13 27.67
CA GLU A 781 -23.98 25.27 26.56
C GLU A 781 -25.41 24.75 26.81
N ASP A 782 -25.64 24.12 27.96
CA ASP A 782 -26.93 23.50 28.26
C ASP A 782 -28.06 24.55 28.31
N PRO A 783 -27.95 25.69 29.04
CA PRO A 783 -29.02 26.69 29.07
C PRO A 783 -29.21 27.40 27.72
N LEU A 784 -28.13 27.68 26.99
CA LEU A 784 -28.23 28.30 25.68
C LEU A 784 -28.91 27.38 24.66
N ALA A 785 -28.62 26.07 24.70
CA ALA A 785 -29.27 25.11 23.83
C ALA A 785 -30.80 25.03 24.13
N GLU A 786 -31.20 25.10 25.42
CA GLU A 786 -32.62 25.13 25.77
C GLU A 786 -33.32 26.39 25.24
N GLU A 787 -32.71 27.57 25.38
CA GLU A 787 -33.30 28.82 24.89
C GLU A 787 -33.38 28.88 23.36
N ILE A 788 -32.40 28.32 22.64
CA ILE A 788 -32.41 28.17 21.17
C ILE A 788 -33.55 27.21 20.76
N LEU A 789 -33.68 26.06 21.42
CA LEU A 789 -34.76 25.10 21.14
C LEU A 789 -36.17 25.61 21.45
N ARG A 790 -36.30 26.50 22.47
CA ARG A 790 -37.57 27.20 22.77
C ARG A 790 -37.93 28.27 21.73
N GLY A 791 -36.96 28.62 20.84
CA GLY A 791 -37.19 29.66 19.84
C GLY A 791 -37.13 31.08 20.39
N THR A 792 -36.50 31.28 21.56
CA THR A 792 -36.39 32.59 22.21
C THR A 792 -35.46 33.51 21.34
N PHE A 793 -34.46 32.93 20.66
CA PHE A 793 -33.53 33.65 19.78
C PHE A 793 -33.79 33.31 18.31
N LYS A 794 -33.88 34.36 17.48
CA LYS A 794 -34.09 34.22 16.03
C LYS A 794 -32.76 34.19 15.29
N ASP A 795 -32.76 33.61 14.09
CA ASP A 795 -31.59 33.64 13.18
C ASP A 795 -31.15 35.11 12.96
N GLY A 796 -29.87 35.36 13.16
CA GLY A 796 -29.26 36.69 12.98
C GLY A 796 -29.20 37.55 14.25
N CYS A 797 -29.69 37.08 15.43
CA CYS A 797 -29.59 37.84 16.66
C CYS A 797 -28.22 37.76 17.35
N LYS A 798 -27.88 38.77 18.15
CA LYS A 798 -26.72 38.76 19.03
C LYS A 798 -27.17 38.39 20.45
N ILE A 799 -26.58 37.33 21.00
CA ILE A 799 -26.88 36.83 22.34
C ILE A 799 -25.81 37.34 23.29
N LEU A 800 -26.21 38.05 24.32
CA LEU A 800 -25.34 38.56 25.37
C LEU A 800 -25.57 37.78 26.66
N ALA A 801 -24.54 37.03 27.10
CA ALA A 801 -24.60 36.32 28.38
C ALA A 801 -24.08 37.22 29.51
N LYS A 802 -24.91 37.47 30.56
CA LYS A 802 -24.59 38.26 31.76
C LYS A 802 -24.86 37.45 33.04
N HIS A 803 -24.09 37.74 34.06
CA HIS A 803 -24.33 37.26 35.42
C HIS A 803 -24.81 38.40 36.31
N PHE A 804 -25.93 38.17 37.04
CA PHE A 804 -26.44 39.08 38.03
C PHE A 804 -26.16 38.52 39.43
N GLU A 805 -25.70 39.39 40.38
CA GLU A 805 -25.22 38.95 41.70
C GLU A 805 -26.22 38.15 42.55
N ASN A 806 -27.50 38.17 42.19
CA ASN A 806 -28.59 37.46 42.90
C ASN A 806 -28.99 36.11 42.24
N LEU A 807 -28.33 35.69 41.16
CA LEU A 807 -28.68 34.47 40.42
C LEU A 807 -27.53 33.48 40.44
N GLU A 808 -27.86 32.19 40.56
CA GLU A 808 -26.87 31.10 40.45
C GLU A 808 -26.60 30.64 39.00
N GLU A 809 -27.22 31.33 38.02
CA GLU A 809 -27.20 30.99 36.60
C GLU A 809 -26.87 32.21 35.76
N LEU A 810 -26.43 31.98 34.52
CA LEU A 810 -26.22 33.01 33.53
C LEU A 810 -27.56 33.35 32.86
N THR A 811 -27.81 34.67 32.62
CA THR A 811 -28.96 35.13 31.87
C THR A 811 -28.54 35.50 30.46
N PHE A 812 -29.29 34.98 29.47
CA PHE A 812 -29.04 35.27 28.06
C PHE A 812 -30.01 36.34 27.58
N LEU A 813 -29.52 37.42 27.05
CA LEU A 813 -30.28 38.61 26.61
C LEU A 813 -30.08 38.78 25.10
N GLU A 814 -31.14 39.17 24.39
CA GLU A 814 -31.05 39.59 23.00
C GLU A 814 -30.42 41.01 22.95
N GLY A 815 -29.26 41.11 22.27
CA GLY A 815 -28.57 42.36 22.08
C GLY A 815 -28.79 42.92 20.69
N GLU A 816 -28.81 44.26 20.55
CA GLU A 816 -28.84 44.90 19.25
C GLU A 816 -27.50 44.70 18.51
N LEU A 817 -27.58 44.41 17.21
CA LEU A 817 -26.43 44.37 16.33
C LEU A 817 -25.91 45.79 16.14
N ASP A 818 -24.80 46.15 16.74
CA ASP A 818 -24.04 47.33 16.33
C ASP A 818 -23.49 47.10 14.93
N VAL A 819 -24.08 47.78 13.93
CA VAL A 819 -23.79 47.68 12.51
C VAL A 819 -22.34 48.17 12.16
N ASN A 820 -21.64 48.75 13.14
CA ASN A 820 -20.31 49.33 12.92
C ASN A 820 -19.10 48.45 13.26
N SER A 821 -19.27 47.26 13.82
CA SER A 821 -18.13 46.34 14.11
C SER A 821 -17.71 45.44 12.94
N GLY A 822 -18.41 45.48 11.81
CA GLY A 822 -18.10 44.66 10.61
C GLY A 822 -17.10 45.28 9.64
N GLN A 823 -16.63 46.52 9.87
CA GLN A 823 -15.66 47.17 8.99
C GLN A 823 -14.19 47.08 9.48
N GLU A 824 -13.94 46.88 10.76
CA GLU A 824 -12.54 46.73 11.26
C GLU A 824 -11.94 45.34 11.06
N GLU A 825 -12.74 44.30 10.87
CA GLU A 825 -12.20 42.95 10.56
C GLU A 825 -11.97 42.71 9.06
N LYS A 826 -12.62 43.48 8.16
CA LYS A 826 -12.37 43.35 6.71
C LYS A 826 -11.10 44.09 6.23
N GLU A 827 -10.64 45.09 6.95
CA GLU A 827 -9.39 45.79 6.60
C GLU A 827 -8.11 45.07 7.07
N LYS A 828 -8.24 44.06 7.96
CA LYS A 828 -7.08 43.27 8.36
C LYS A 828 -6.89 41.98 7.54
N THR A 829 -7.83 41.58 6.72
CA THR A 829 -7.73 40.41 5.84
C THR A 829 -7.32 40.77 4.41
N ASP A 830 -7.54 41.98 3.95
CA ASP A 830 -7.17 42.44 2.59
C ASP A 830 -5.72 42.99 2.46
N THR A 831 -4.96 43.08 3.57
CA THR A 831 -3.55 43.51 3.52
C THR A 831 -2.54 42.40 3.59
N SER A 832 -2.95 41.12 3.57
CA SER A 832 -2.06 39.97 3.57
C SER A 832 -2.02 39.15 2.24
N GLU A 833 -2.73 39.63 1.19
CA GLU A 833 -2.68 39.02 -0.14
C GLU A 833 -1.87 39.79 -1.19
N VAL A 834 -1.22 40.90 -0.83
CA VAL A 834 -0.30 41.59 -1.74
C VAL A 834 1.00 41.94 -1.00
N GLN A 835 1.86 40.97 -0.83
CA GLN A 835 3.34 41.10 -0.87
C GLN A 835 4.00 39.73 -0.95
#